data_cd50bc5e377f7827c6dde74802204aa1
#
_entry.id   cd50bc5e377f7827c6dde74802204aa1
#
_cell.length_a   1.000
_cell.length_b   1.000
_cell.length_c   1.000
_cell.angle_alpha   90.00
_cell.angle_beta   90.00
_cell.angle_gamma   90.00
#
_symmetry.space_group_name_H-M   'P 1'
#
loop_
_entity.id
_entity.type
_entity.pdbx_description
1 polymer ?
#
loop_
_entity_poly.entity_id
_entity_poly.type
_entity_poly.pdbx_seq_one_letter_code
_entity_poly.pdbx_strand_id
1 'polypeptide(L)'
;MSKKENENDQEISFEKNKKKDLAEEKDALKGKKEDKEIREVYAKYKNFKWKDPEQLKNGPLGDESRKCRDCICCIIFLIFFIGCLIVAGVGFLMGKPEYILYSYDEDGNGCGLTKGFEDYKMLYFYNVIGNVKKLEISKIVNAFCVKKCPDFTKEEYKTKNNTLDCIGTKNNPDCEVTYENYYQSKNLLGRFCFPVELDKEEFNETTQQKIEVYDFSSKKIIKKIVNNEDTFFDETNNESYVKISSLKPSENDSLAASEHLINFSFFSTDRLINWISDIFVTKYVILASVVWSFLLAMIFLLFLRCCAGFIVFIILVGILVGLVVLSVILRFKMYDYKDKGDDTKEILFCVLFWACVAVAVIWLLFILIMCNRIRLSIALIQIAAKYINSNCSILWIPFLFFILTIGWIAYWIILSVFLYSTGDFDKENSKIFASFKWKYELRYLWWYHLFALFYIDAFISAFSQFVYASSAAIWYFNHEKKTEGHLILRSFGRAFRYHFGSIAFGALIIAIVRFIMFFFEKFKKKMEQSMGKKAGKCYRCILCCVDCCLKCIEKVLEYINKHAYIMISIKGDSFCTAAWEGFALMVKNLGRFSVLTLLGKLFSSIGTIFITVASGIIGYFVIENYGFIVDDIDSAFLPVFCMVMVGLIIGLVTMNVFGMSADTLLFCFLIDEDINKGQPKAMPELQKFMSNER
;
A
#
# COMPACT_ATOMS: atom_id res chain seq x y z
N MET A 1 28.99 16.69 -62.83
CA MET A 1 27.91 16.49 -61.83
C MET A 1 28.42 16.16 -60.39
N SER A 2 29.49 15.43 -60.25
CA SER A 2 30.08 14.97 -59.00
C SER A 2 30.67 16.05 -58.05
N LYS A 3 31.06 17.24 -58.53
CA LYS A 3 31.63 18.31 -57.68
C LYS A 3 30.59 19.18 -56.95
N LYS A 4 29.38 19.32 -57.52
CA LYS A 4 28.29 20.09 -56.91
C LYS A 4 27.53 19.33 -55.78
N GLU A 5 27.54 17.99 -55.85
CA GLU A 5 26.92 17.19 -54.78
C GLU A 5 27.77 17.20 -53.50
N ASN A 6 29.11 17.20 -53.62
CA ASN A 6 29.99 17.24 -52.46
C ASN A 6 30.01 18.60 -51.73
N GLU A 7 29.77 19.71 -52.40
CA GLU A 7 29.64 21.03 -51.77
C GLU A 7 28.31 21.20 -51.03
N ASN A 8 27.22 20.64 -51.55
CA ASN A 8 25.92 20.67 -50.91
C ASN A 8 25.89 19.80 -49.63
N ASP A 9 26.53 18.64 -49.61
CA ASP A 9 26.63 17.78 -48.45
C ASP A 9 27.53 18.38 -47.34
N GLN A 10 28.54 19.13 -47.66
CA GLN A 10 29.35 19.88 -46.70
C GLN A 10 28.61 21.07 -46.09
N GLU A 11 27.83 21.82 -46.89
CA GLU A 11 26.99 22.92 -46.35
C GLU A 11 25.90 22.39 -45.42
N ILE A 12 25.21 21.28 -45.74
CA ILE A 12 24.18 20.68 -44.94
C ILE A 12 24.77 20.12 -43.61
N SER A 13 25.96 19.56 -43.65
CA SER A 13 26.69 19.08 -42.48
C SER A 13 27.13 20.24 -41.58
N PHE A 14 27.57 21.35 -42.13
CA PHE A 14 27.96 22.56 -41.38
C PHE A 14 26.77 23.26 -40.73
N GLU A 15 25.63 23.32 -41.42
CA GLU A 15 24.39 23.86 -40.84
C GLU A 15 23.80 22.99 -39.73
N LYS A 16 23.89 21.65 -39.85
CA LYS A 16 23.48 20.71 -38.77
C LYS A 16 24.35 20.84 -37.53
N ASN A 17 25.68 20.96 -37.69
CA ASN A 17 26.60 21.15 -36.57
C ASN A 17 26.35 22.49 -35.88
N LYS A 18 26.16 23.59 -36.62
CA LYS A 18 25.87 24.91 -36.11
C LYS A 18 24.52 24.96 -35.35
N LYS A 19 23.49 24.20 -35.80
CA LYS A 19 22.23 24.05 -35.08
C LYS A 19 22.38 23.25 -33.79
N LYS A 20 23.28 22.24 -33.77
CA LYS A 20 23.57 21.44 -32.57
C LYS A 20 24.32 22.26 -31.52
N ASP A 21 25.33 23.01 -31.91
CA ASP A 21 26.12 23.90 -31.04
C ASP A 21 25.22 25.00 -30.43
N LEU A 22 24.31 25.60 -31.22
CA LEU A 22 23.32 26.57 -30.74
C LEU A 22 22.30 25.97 -29.77
N ALA A 23 21.94 24.69 -29.90
CA ALA A 23 21.07 23.99 -28.99
C ALA A 23 21.80 23.69 -27.66
N GLU A 24 23.03 23.24 -27.70
CA GLU A 24 23.87 22.99 -26.52
C GLU A 24 24.18 24.31 -25.75
N GLU A 25 24.43 25.41 -26.47
CA GLU A 25 24.63 26.73 -25.86
C GLU A 25 23.35 27.26 -25.20
N LYS A 26 22.15 27.06 -25.79
CA LYS A 26 20.85 27.39 -25.20
C LYS A 26 20.55 26.56 -23.96
N ASP A 27 20.87 25.27 -23.97
CA ASP A 27 20.66 24.39 -22.78
C ASP A 27 21.65 24.75 -21.68
N ALA A 28 22.92 25.09 -22.01
CA ALA A 28 23.89 25.58 -21.02
C ALA A 28 23.49 26.92 -20.42
N LEU A 29 22.92 27.86 -21.21
CA LEU A 29 22.39 29.14 -20.73
C LEU A 29 21.15 28.95 -19.86
N LYS A 30 20.27 28.01 -20.23
CA LYS A 30 19.08 27.65 -19.43
C LYS A 30 19.47 27.03 -18.09
N GLY A 31 20.44 26.11 -18.06
CA GLY A 31 20.98 25.54 -16.84
C GLY A 31 21.65 26.59 -15.93
N LYS A 32 22.41 27.56 -16.49
CA LYS A 32 22.97 28.67 -15.69
C LYS A 32 21.91 29.61 -15.12
N LYS A 33 20.78 29.81 -15.82
CA LYS A 33 19.68 30.62 -15.35
C LYS A 33 18.93 29.92 -14.23
N GLU A 34 18.65 28.62 -14.37
CA GLU A 34 18.03 27.79 -13.33
C GLU A 34 18.93 27.72 -12.07
N ASP A 35 20.24 27.52 -12.22
CA ASP A 35 21.19 27.56 -11.10
C ASP A 35 21.23 28.91 -10.37
N LYS A 36 21.09 30.02 -11.11
CA LYS A 36 21.03 31.36 -10.52
C LYS A 36 19.73 31.56 -9.75
N GLU A 37 18.58 31.16 -10.31
CA GLU A 37 17.27 31.22 -9.65
C GLU A 37 17.25 30.33 -8.39
N ILE A 38 17.81 29.12 -8.45
CA ILE A 38 17.95 28.24 -7.28
C ILE A 38 18.82 28.89 -6.21
N ARG A 39 19.96 29.50 -6.57
CA ARG A 39 20.83 30.20 -5.60
C ARG A 39 20.15 31.42 -4.98
N GLU A 40 19.38 32.19 -5.74
CA GLU A 40 18.62 33.34 -5.24
C GLU A 40 17.51 32.90 -4.29
N VAL A 41 16.79 31.84 -4.64
CA VAL A 41 15.78 31.22 -3.77
C VAL A 41 16.44 30.72 -2.49
N TYR A 42 17.55 29.97 -2.59
CA TYR A 42 18.29 29.47 -1.42
C TYR A 42 18.83 30.61 -0.54
N ALA A 43 19.34 31.69 -1.13
CA ALA A 43 19.81 32.87 -0.39
C ALA A 43 18.66 33.57 0.37
N LYS A 44 17.47 33.63 -0.24
CA LYS A 44 16.25 34.16 0.38
C LYS A 44 15.85 33.34 1.62
N TYR A 45 15.92 32.00 1.53
CA TYR A 45 15.63 31.12 2.67
C TYR A 45 16.72 31.16 3.75
N LYS A 46 17.97 31.25 3.36
CA LYS A 46 19.10 31.34 4.31
C LYS A 46 19.01 32.58 5.19
N ASN A 47 18.44 33.68 4.65
CA ASN A 47 18.23 34.93 5.35
C ASN A 47 16.84 35.06 5.99
N PHE A 48 16.10 33.93 6.11
CA PHE A 48 14.79 33.92 6.73
C PHE A 48 14.86 34.47 8.16
N LYS A 49 13.99 35.45 8.48
CA LYS A 49 13.81 36.01 9.82
C LYS A 49 12.39 35.80 10.28
N TRP A 50 12.22 35.48 11.55
CA TRP A 50 10.91 35.32 12.18
C TRP A 50 10.18 36.67 12.22
N LYS A 51 8.89 36.63 11.92
CA LYS A 51 8.05 37.84 11.88
C LYS A 51 7.82 38.40 13.27
N ASP A 52 7.59 37.54 14.27
CA ASP A 52 7.34 37.90 15.67
C ASP A 52 8.12 37.02 16.62
N PRO A 53 9.45 37.17 16.75
CA PRO A 53 10.29 36.29 17.57
C PRO A 53 9.97 36.39 19.08
N GLU A 54 9.51 37.55 19.57
CA GLU A 54 9.19 37.75 20.98
C GLU A 54 8.09 36.81 21.50
N GLN A 55 7.10 36.48 20.66
CA GLN A 55 5.97 35.62 21.05
C GLN A 55 6.39 34.17 21.30
N LEU A 56 7.52 33.76 20.71
CA LEU A 56 8.01 32.37 20.78
C LEU A 56 9.14 32.18 21.81
N LYS A 57 9.63 33.25 22.44
CA LYS A 57 10.70 33.18 23.44
C LYS A 57 10.42 32.24 24.61
N ASN A 58 9.13 32.10 24.97
CA ASN A 58 8.71 31.30 26.12
C ASN A 58 8.02 29.99 25.72
N GLY A 59 8.16 29.56 24.45
CA GLY A 59 7.57 28.32 23.95
C GLY A 59 6.42 28.52 22.99
N PRO A 60 5.57 27.49 22.77
CA PRO A 60 4.47 27.57 21.85
C PRO A 60 3.46 28.62 22.32
N LEU A 61 2.85 29.30 21.34
CA LEU A 61 1.82 30.31 21.60
C LEU A 61 0.75 29.77 22.55
N GLY A 62 0.47 30.51 23.63
CA GLY A 62 -0.53 30.13 24.63
C GLY A 62 -1.96 30.12 24.07
N ASP A 63 -2.87 29.41 24.74
CA ASP A 63 -4.25 29.25 24.27
C ASP A 63 -5.02 30.58 24.24
N GLU A 64 -4.71 31.49 25.16
CA GLU A 64 -5.29 32.83 25.21
C GLU A 64 -4.93 33.73 24.02
N SER A 65 -3.74 33.51 23.46
CA SER A 65 -3.22 34.30 22.32
C SER A 65 -3.55 33.68 20.95
N ARG A 66 -4.11 32.45 20.93
CA ARG A 66 -4.50 31.77 19.69
C ARG A 66 -5.80 32.32 19.13
N LYS A 67 -5.86 32.47 17.81
CA LYS A 67 -7.06 32.90 17.09
C LYS A 67 -7.48 31.77 16.13
N CYS A 68 -8.79 31.68 15.88
CA CYS A 68 -9.29 30.81 14.83
C CYS A 68 -8.71 31.28 13.48
N ARG A 69 -8.06 30.39 12.77
CA ARG A 69 -7.46 30.64 11.45
C ARG A 69 -8.14 29.78 10.39
N ASP A 70 -8.06 30.22 9.14
CA ASP A 70 -8.62 29.51 7.99
C ASP A 70 -10.11 29.16 8.15
N CYS A 71 -10.91 30.08 8.74
CA CYS A 71 -12.33 29.86 9.04
C CYS A 71 -13.15 29.54 7.78
N ILE A 72 -12.76 30.08 6.61
CA ILE A 72 -13.39 29.77 5.33
C ILE A 72 -13.27 28.28 5.01
N CYS A 73 -12.09 27.69 5.24
CA CYS A 73 -11.88 26.27 5.01
C CYS A 73 -12.68 25.39 5.99
N CYS A 74 -12.90 25.87 7.22
CA CYS A 74 -13.80 25.22 8.16
C CYS A 74 -15.25 25.21 7.61
N ILE A 75 -15.73 26.33 7.10
CA ILE A 75 -17.07 26.44 6.49
C ILE A 75 -17.19 25.51 5.28
N ILE A 76 -16.19 25.50 4.39
CA ILE A 76 -16.15 24.60 3.23
C ILE A 76 -16.23 23.14 3.67
N PHE A 77 -15.48 22.74 4.71
CA PHE A 77 -15.54 21.39 5.24
C PHE A 77 -16.90 21.03 5.82
N LEU A 78 -17.53 21.95 6.56
CA LEU A 78 -18.87 21.74 7.11
C LEU A 78 -19.93 21.61 6.01
N ILE A 79 -19.90 22.45 4.98
CA ILE A 79 -20.80 22.34 3.83
C ILE A 79 -20.58 21.00 3.12
N PHE A 80 -19.33 20.61 2.93
CA PHE A 80 -19.00 19.31 2.37
C PHE A 80 -19.53 18.15 3.23
N PHE A 81 -19.37 18.23 4.54
CA PHE A 81 -19.87 17.20 5.46
C PHE A 81 -21.40 17.11 5.44
N ILE A 82 -22.12 18.23 5.36
CA ILE A 82 -23.57 18.26 5.16
C ILE A 82 -23.94 17.56 3.84
N GLY A 83 -23.20 17.81 2.76
CA GLY A 83 -23.35 17.07 1.50
C GLY A 83 -23.18 15.56 1.66
N CYS A 84 -22.21 15.10 2.47
CA CYS A 84 -22.07 13.67 2.78
C CYS A 84 -23.29 13.10 3.49
N LEU A 85 -23.89 13.87 4.41
CA LEU A 85 -25.13 13.45 5.11
C LEU A 85 -26.32 13.36 4.14
N ILE A 86 -26.41 14.28 3.15
CA ILE A 86 -27.45 14.22 2.12
C ILE A 86 -27.27 12.96 1.25
N VAL A 87 -26.04 12.67 0.82
CA VAL A 87 -25.74 11.43 0.05
C VAL A 87 -26.08 10.18 0.87
N ALA A 88 -25.78 10.18 2.16
CA ALA A 88 -26.16 9.11 3.07
C ALA A 88 -27.68 8.95 3.16
N GLY A 89 -28.40 10.06 3.32
CA GLY A 89 -29.87 10.06 3.34
C GLY A 89 -30.46 9.48 2.06
N VAL A 90 -29.98 9.88 0.89
CA VAL A 90 -30.41 9.30 -0.39
C VAL A 90 -30.10 7.81 -0.46
N GLY A 91 -28.88 7.40 -0.10
CA GLY A 91 -28.49 5.99 -0.10
C GLY A 91 -29.37 5.13 0.80
N PHE A 92 -29.58 5.52 2.07
CA PHE A 92 -30.35 4.72 3.03
C PHE A 92 -31.87 4.75 2.76
N LEU A 93 -32.42 5.84 2.22
CA LEU A 93 -33.85 5.95 1.93
C LEU A 93 -34.26 5.27 0.63
N MET A 94 -33.41 5.34 -0.40
CA MET A 94 -33.71 4.85 -1.74
C MET A 94 -33.03 3.51 -2.07
N GLY A 95 -31.98 3.16 -1.37
CA GLY A 95 -31.22 1.94 -1.59
C GLY A 95 -32.01 0.68 -1.21
N LYS A 96 -31.85 -0.37 -2.01
CA LYS A 96 -32.44 -1.70 -1.82
C LYS A 96 -31.32 -2.74 -1.73
N PRO A 97 -30.50 -2.74 -0.66
CA PRO A 97 -29.35 -3.65 -0.53
C PRO A 97 -29.75 -5.12 -0.51
N GLU A 98 -30.99 -5.42 -0.16
CA GLU A 98 -31.55 -6.78 -0.21
C GLU A 98 -31.30 -7.46 -1.55
N TYR A 99 -31.43 -6.75 -2.68
CA TYR A 99 -31.18 -7.33 -4.01
C TYR A 99 -29.71 -7.78 -4.18
N ILE A 100 -28.75 -7.11 -3.55
CA ILE A 100 -27.32 -7.48 -3.62
C ILE A 100 -27.06 -8.73 -2.77
N LEU A 101 -27.91 -8.96 -1.78
CA LEU A 101 -27.78 -10.08 -0.86
C LEU A 101 -28.19 -11.41 -1.46
N TYR A 102 -28.88 -11.46 -2.58
CA TYR A 102 -29.35 -12.68 -3.24
C TYR A 102 -28.47 -13.00 -4.45
N SER A 103 -28.39 -14.28 -4.78
CA SER A 103 -27.81 -14.77 -6.04
C SER A 103 -28.89 -14.82 -7.12
N TYR A 104 -28.48 -14.75 -8.39
CA TYR A 104 -29.38 -14.69 -9.54
C TYR A 104 -29.07 -15.81 -10.53
N ASP A 105 -30.12 -16.45 -11.04
CA ASP A 105 -30.04 -17.44 -12.11
C ASP A 105 -29.64 -16.77 -13.44
N GLU A 106 -29.52 -17.58 -14.50
CA GLU A 106 -29.17 -17.07 -15.84
C GLU A 106 -30.28 -16.22 -16.48
N ASP A 107 -31.53 -16.33 -16.02
CA ASP A 107 -32.68 -15.53 -16.44
C ASP A 107 -32.86 -14.25 -15.60
N GLY A 108 -32.00 -14.00 -14.62
CA GLY A 108 -32.05 -12.85 -13.72
C GLY A 108 -33.14 -12.95 -12.65
N ASN A 109 -33.60 -14.15 -12.28
CA ASN A 109 -34.48 -14.35 -11.13
C ASN A 109 -33.61 -14.53 -9.87
N GLY A 110 -33.95 -13.82 -8.79
CA GLY A 110 -33.25 -13.94 -7.51
C GLY A 110 -33.64 -15.20 -6.76
N CYS A 111 -32.67 -16.05 -6.46
CA CYS A 111 -32.85 -17.27 -5.67
C CYS A 111 -33.29 -16.90 -4.24
N GLY A 112 -34.49 -17.30 -3.84
CA GLY A 112 -35.11 -16.94 -2.57
C GLY A 112 -35.76 -15.55 -2.52
N LEU A 113 -35.70 -14.74 -3.59
CA LEU A 113 -36.22 -13.37 -3.64
C LEU A 113 -37.42 -13.26 -4.61
N THR A 114 -37.32 -13.85 -5.81
CA THR A 114 -38.36 -13.75 -6.84
C THR A 114 -39.57 -14.58 -6.42
N LYS A 115 -40.79 -14.06 -6.71
CA LYS A 115 -42.03 -14.77 -6.40
C LYS A 115 -42.02 -16.14 -7.07
N GLY A 116 -42.26 -17.20 -6.28
CA GLY A 116 -42.16 -18.59 -6.69
C GLY A 116 -40.77 -19.23 -6.49
N PHE A 117 -39.77 -18.46 -6.06
CA PHE A 117 -38.42 -18.94 -5.76
C PHE A 117 -38.10 -18.91 -4.26
N GLU A 118 -39.05 -18.67 -3.39
CA GLU A 118 -38.89 -18.43 -1.97
C GLU A 118 -38.16 -19.59 -1.25
N ASP A 119 -38.40 -20.82 -1.68
CA ASP A 119 -37.78 -22.02 -1.12
C ASP A 119 -36.43 -22.35 -1.76
N TYR A 120 -36.14 -21.80 -2.93
CA TYR A 120 -34.96 -22.09 -3.74
C TYR A 120 -33.88 -21.01 -3.57
N LYS A 121 -33.18 -21.06 -2.42
CA LYS A 121 -32.33 -19.97 -1.97
C LYS A 121 -30.86 -20.04 -2.48
N MET A 122 -30.48 -21.17 -3.06
CA MET A 122 -29.07 -21.44 -3.42
C MET A 122 -28.93 -21.51 -4.93
N LEU A 123 -27.76 -21.07 -5.40
CA LEU A 123 -27.41 -21.06 -6.82
C LEU A 123 -26.45 -22.22 -7.12
N TYR A 124 -26.83 -23.06 -8.09
CA TYR A 124 -26.03 -24.16 -8.61
C TYR A 124 -25.61 -23.90 -10.06
N PHE A 125 -24.33 -24.09 -10.36
CA PHE A 125 -23.77 -23.86 -11.69
C PHE A 125 -23.71 -25.16 -12.48
N TYR A 126 -24.56 -25.33 -13.48
CA TYR A 126 -24.73 -26.62 -14.13
C TYR A 126 -23.80 -26.94 -15.32
N ASN A 127 -22.89 -26.01 -15.69
CA ASN A 127 -21.99 -26.22 -16.85
C ASN A 127 -20.57 -25.72 -16.61
N VAL A 128 -20.07 -25.76 -15.36
CA VAL A 128 -18.77 -25.22 -14.97
C VAL A 128 -17.63 -26.01 -15.60
N ILE A 129 -17.66 -27.34 -15.44
CA ILE A 129 -16.52 -28.21 -15.82
C ILE A 129 -16.29 -28.21 -17.32
N GLY A 130 -17.39 -28.29 -18.12
CA GLY A 130 -17.33 -28.26 -19.59
C GLY A 130 -16.84 -26.92 -20.14
N ASN A 131 -17.19 -25.81 -19.51
CA ASN A 131 -16.82 -24.47 -19.94
C ASN A 131 -15.40 -24.08 -19.50
N VAL A 132 -14.93 -24.56 -18.37
CA VAL A 132 -13.52 -24.40 -17.92
C VAL A 132 -12.60 -25.21 -18.83
N LYS A 133 -12.94 -26.45 -19.18
CA LYS A 133 -12.16 -27.26 -20.14
C LYS A 133 -12.07 -26.62 -21.54
N LYS A 134 -13.10 -25.84 -21.96
CA LYS A 134 -13.13 -25.13 -23.26
C LYS A 134 -12.60 -23.70 -23.18
N LEU A 135 -12.10 -23.21 -22.00
CA LEU A 135 -11.69 -21.82 -21.77
C LEU A 135 -12.78 -20.76 -22.10
N GLU A 136 -14.04 -21.15 -22.07
CA GLU A 136 -15.18 -20.26 -22.34
C GLU A 136 -15.69 -19.62 -21.03
N ILE A 137 -14.86 -18.78 -20.41
CA ILE A 137 -15.16 -18.11 -19.12
C ILE A 137 -16.48 -17.31 -19.17
N SER A 138 -16.86 -16.80 -20.33
CA SER A 138 -18.12 -16.08 -20.52
C SER A 138 -19.39 -16.95 -20.40
N LYS A 139 -19.26 -18.26 -20.45
CA LYS A 139 -20.36 -19.24 -20.32
C LYS A 139 -20.42 -19.93 -18.96
N ILE A 140 -19.53 -19.59 -18.03
CA ILE A 140 -19.56 -20.10 -16.64
C ILE A 140 -20.83 -19.65 -15.89
N VAL A 141 -21.60 -18.75 -16.48
CA VAL A 141 -22.76 -18.09 -15.86
C VAL A 141 -24.04 -18.94 -15.93
N ASN A 142 -23.99 -20.15 -16.48
CA ASN A 142 -25.16 -21.01 -16.57
C ASN A 142 -25.46 -21.61 -15.18
N ALA A 143 -26.49 -21.10 -14.54
CA ALA A 143 -26.87 -21.45 -13.19
C ALA A 143 -28.39 -21.38 -12.98
N PHE A 144 -28.90 -22.23 -12.10
CA PHE A 144 -30.28 -22.22 -11.67
C PHE A 144 -30.43 -22.29 -10.15
N CYS A 145 -31.59 -21.91 -9.64
CA CYS A 145 -31.88 -21.91 -8.22
C CYS A 145 -32.26 -23.31 -7.71
N VAL A 146 -31.61 -23.77 -6.64
CA VAL A 146 -31.88 -25.05 -5.97
C VAL A 146 -32.36 -24.83 -4.55
N LYS A 147 -33.15 -25.77 -4.03
CA LYS A 147 -33.64 -25.74 -2.65
C LYS A 147 -32.55 -26.10 -1.67
N LYS A 148 -31.71 -27.07 -1.97
CA LYS A 148 -30.57 -27.54 -1.20
C LYS A 148 -29.40 -27.85 -2.16
N CYS A 149 -28.19 -27.51 -1.74
CA CYS A 149 -27.00 -27.92 -2.51
C CYS A 149 -26.91 -29.46 -2.55
N PRO A 150 -26.69 -30.06 -3.74
CA PRO A 150 -26.58 -31.51 -3.86
C PRO A 150 -25.34 -32.02 -3.10
N ASP A 151 -25.59 -32.91 -2.13
CA ASP A 151 -24.59 -33.49 -1.24
C ASP A 151 -24.24 -34.96 -1.52
N PHE A 152 -24.89 -35.55 -2.56
CA PHE A 152 -24.68 -36.92 -2.97
C PHE A 152 -23.54 -37.05 -3.98
N THR A 153 -22.93 -38.23 -4.01
CA THR A 153 -21.83 -38.56 -4.92
C THR A 153 -22.25 -38.60 -6.38
N LYS A 154 -21.29 -38.52 -7.30
CA LYS A 154 -21.52 -38.57 -8.73
C LYS A 154 -22.22 -39.87 -9.17
N GLU A 155 -21.92 -41.01 -8.52
CA GLU A 155 -22.55 -42.31 -8.77
C GLU A 155 -24.00 -42.35 -8.26
N GLU A 156 -24.24 -41.80 -7.08
CA GLU A 156 -25.63 -41.70 -6.55
C GLU A 156 -26.50 -40.79 -7.39
N TYR A 157 -25.91 -39.70 -7.98
CA TYR A 157 -26.61 -38.85 -8.92
C TYR A 157 -27.12 -39.61 -10.13
N LYS A 158 -26.31 -40.51 -10.68
CA LYS A 158 -26.70 -41.36 -11.80
C LYS A 158 -27.89 -42.28 -11.48
N THR A 159 -27.98 -42.79 -10.27
CA THR A 159 -29.08 -43.65 -9.81
C THR A 159 -30.37 -42.90 -9.55
N LYS A 160 -30.33 -41.57 -9.33
CA LYS A 160 -31.45 -40.65 -9.07
C LYS A 160 -32.03 -40.01 -10.34
N ASN A 161 -31.90 -40.63 -11.51
CA ASN A 161 -32.39 -40.13 -12.79
C ASN A 161 -31.90 -38.73 -13.19
N ASN A 162 -30.71 -38.31 -12.69
CA ASN A 162 -30.09 -37.03 -13.02
C ASN A 162 -30.93 -35.76 -12.74
N THR A 163 -31.85 -35.82 -11.76
CA THR A 163 -32.73 -34.69 -11.41
C THR A 163 -32.30 -34.03 -10.11
N LEU A 164 -32.32 -32.69 -10.08
CA LEU A 164 -32.11 -31.87 -8.90
C LEU A 164 -33.42 -31.18 -8.49
N ASP A 165 -33.62 -30.90 -7.19
CA ASP A 165 -34.78 -30.12 -6.72
C ASP A 165 -34.47 -28.62 -6.95
N CYS A 166 -34.88 -28.12 -8.11
CA CYS A 166 -34.58 -26.80 -8.61
C CYS A 166 -35.72 -26.17 -9.39
N ILE A 167 -35.60 -24.91 -9.71
CA ILE A 167 -36.46 -24.24 -10.69
C ILE A 167 -35.70 -24.08 -11.99
N GLY A 168 -36.26 -24.62 -13.09
CA GLY A 168 -35.65 -24.54 -14.40
C GLY A 168 -35.58 -23.14 -14.96
N THR A 169 -34.59 -22.92 -15.81
CA THR A 169 -34.38 -21.69 -16.57
C THR A 169 -34.82 -21.88 -18.01
N LYS A 170 -34.86 -20.79 -18.81
CA LYS A 170 -35.20 -20.87 -20.23
C LYS A 170 -34.29 -21.80 -21.03
N ASN A 171 -33.01 -21.87 -20.65
CA ASN A 171 -32.02 -22.71 -21.32
C ASN A 171 -31.96 -24.13 -20.76
N ASN A 172 -32.47 -24.34 -19.54
CA ASN A 172 -32.48 -25.62 -18.85
C ASN A 172 -33.80 -25.77 -18.05
N PRO A 173 -34.95 -25.99 -18.70
CA PRO A 173 -36.26 -26.03 -18.03
C PRO A 173 -36.41 -27.22 -17.08
N ASP A 174 -35.78 -28.34 -17.39
CA ASP A 174 -35.89 -29.58 -16.62
C ASP A 174 -34.80 -29.78 -15.58
N CYS A 175 -33.93 -28.75 -15.39
CA CYS A 175 -32.80 -28.78 -14.45
C CYS A 175 -31.84 -29.96 -14.67
N GLU A 176 -31.66 -30.35 -15.90
CA GLU A 176 -30.79 -31.46 -16.25
C GLU A 176 -29.33 -31.04 -16.13
N VAL A 177 -28.51 -31.82 -15.42
CA VAL A 177 -27.08 -31.69 -15.34
C VAL A 177 -26.44 -32.93 -15.89
N THR A 178 -25.59 -32.80 -16.91
CA THR A 178 -24.91 -33.97 -17.46
C THR A 178 -23.96 -34.56 -16.39
N TYR A 179 -23.79 -35.89 -16.41
CA TYR A 179 -22.91 -36.57 -15.46
C TYR A 179 -21.49 -35.98 -15.37
N GLU A 180 -20.97 -35.50 -16.49
CA GLU A 180 -19.65 -34.84 -16.55
C GLU A 180 -19.60 -33.51 -15.83
N ASN A 181 -20.69 -32.75 -15.84
CA ASN A 181 -20.81 -31.41 -15.24
C ASN A 181 -21.38 -31.45 -13.83
N TYR A 182 -21.88 -32.60 -13.36
CA TYR A 182 -22.35 -32.74 -12.00
C TYR A 182 -21.16 -32.72 -10.99
N TYR A 183 -21.35 -31.99 -9.89
CA TYR A 183 -20.41 -31.98 -8.78
C TYR A 183 -21.18 -32.01 -7.45
N GLN A 184 -20.62 -32.79 -6.50
CA GLN A 184 -21.08 -32.76 -5.12
C GLN A 184 -20.72 -31.41 -4.51
N SER A 185 -21.67 -30.76 -3.85
CA SER A 185 -21.50 -29.38 -3.39
C SER A 185 -21.90 -29.16 -1.95
N LYS A 186 -21.19 -28.24 -1.29
CA LYS A 186 -21.54 -27.69 0.02
C LYS A 186 -22.04 -26.26 -0.12
N ASN A 187 -22.89 -25.87 0.80
CA ASN A 187 -23.41 -24.51 0.87
C ASN A 187 -22.32 -23.54 1.31
N LEU A 188 -22.02 -22.54 0.49
CA LEU A 188 -21.12 -21.44 0.79
C LEU A 188 -21.93 -20.16 1.01
N LEU A 189 -21.78 -19.54 2.19
CA LEU A 189 -22.43 -18.28 2.58
C LEU A 189 -23.97 -18.29 2.51
N GLY A 190 -24.61 -19.46 2.51
CA GLY A 190 -26.06 -19.57 2.41
C GLY A 190 -26.65 -19.30 1.04
N ARG A 191 -25.82 -19.24 -0.04
CA ARG A 191 -26.24 -18.77 -1.38
C ARG A 191 -25.69 -19.55 -2.55
N PHE A 192 -24.48 -20.09 -2.43
CA PHE A 192 -23.81 -20.74 -3.55
C PHE A 192 -23.53 -22.19 -3.21
N CYS A 193 -23.77 -23.06 -4.18
CA CYS A 193 -23.36 -24.45 -4.12
C CYS A 193 -21.94 -24.57 -4.67
N PHE A 194 -20.98 -24.75 -3.77
CA PHE A 194 -19.56 -24.85 -4.14
C PHE A 194 -19.11 -26.32 -4.13
N PRO A 195 -18.31 -26.77 -5.12
CA PRO A 195 -17.84 -28.15 -5.17
C PRO A 195 -17.03 -28.54 -3.94
N VAL A 196 -17.29 -29.71 -3.37
CA VAL A 196 -16.57 -30.27 -2.22
C VAL A 196 -15.17 -30.70 -2.62
N GLU A 197 -15.07 -31.36 -3.78
CA GLU A 197 -13.81 -31.68 -4.45
C GLU A 197 -13.94 -31.19 -5.90
N LEU A 198 -13.00 -30.37 -6.34
CA LEU A 198 -12.68 -30.33 -7.76
C LEU A 198 -11.96 -31.66 -7.97
N ASP A 199 -12.68 -32.67 -8.57
CA ASP A 199 -12.10 -33.97 -8.85
C ASP A 199 -10.65 -33.78 -9.28
N LYS A 200 -9.71 -34.06 -8.39
CA LYS A 200 -8.49 -34.72 -8.80
C LYS A 200 -8.99 -36.01 -9.40
N GLU A 201 -9.18 -36.04 -10.75
CA GLU A 201 -9.16 -37.31 -11.42
C GLU A 201 -7.97 -38.02 -10.79
N GLU A 202 -8.24 -39.09 -10.01
CA GLU A 202 -7.21 -40.01 -9.61
C GLU A 202 -6.49 -40.36 -10.90
N PHE A 203 -5.28 -39.84 -11.02
CA PHE A 203 -4.34 -40.30 -12.01
C PHE A 203 -4.07 -41.73 -11.60
N ASN A 204 -5.01 -42.61 -11.92
CA ASN A 204 -4.83 -44.03 -11.81
C ASN A 204 -3.66 -44.33 -12.73
N GLU A 205 -2.53 -44.71 -12.11
CA GLU A 205 -1.28 -45.11 -12.78
C GLU A 205 -1.46 -46.21 -13.82
N THR A 206 -2.68 -46.75 -13.99
CA THR A 206 -3.01 -47.86 -14.90
C THR A 206 -3.73 -47.48 -16.16
N THR A 207 -4.21 -46.22 -16.33
CA THR A 207 -4.87 -45.81 -17.56
C THR A 207 -3.96 -44.87 -18.34
N GLN A 208 -3.39 -45.38 -19.44
CA GLN A 208 -2.65 -44.61 -20.46
C GLN A 208 -3.57 -43.55 -21.08
N GLN A 209 -3.74 -42.37 -20.44
CA GLN A 209 -4.44 -41.24 -21.05
C GLN A 209 -3.45 -40.43 -21.90
N LYS A 210 -3.69 -40.42 -23.19
CA LYS A 210 -3.05 -39.50 -24.12
C LYS A 210 -3.57 -38.08 -23.86
N ILE A 211 -2.75 -37.20 -23.30
CA ILE A 211 -3.07 -35.78 -23.25
C ILE A 211 -2.44 -35.10 -24.47
N GLU A 212 -3.28 -34.54 -25.32
CA GLU A 212 -2.86 -33.80 -26.51
C GLU A 212 -2.87 -32.29 -26.16
N VAL A 213 -1.70 -31.65 -26.22
CA VAL A 213 -1.57 -30.19 -26.02
C VAL A 213 -1.54 -29.51 -27.38
N TYR A 214 -2.50 -28.65 -27.62
CA TYR A 214 -2.68 -27.92 -28.86
C TYR A 214 -2.02 -26.56 -28.82
N ASP A 215 -1.14 -26.26 -29.77
CA ASP A 215 -0.58 -24.92 -29.92
C ASP A 215 -1.53 -24.00 -30.69
N PHE A 216 -2.06 -23.00 -30.01
CA PHE A 216 -3.00 -22.04 -30.57
C PHE A 216 -2.37 -21.07 -31.60
N SER A 217 -1.04 -20.91 -31.61
CA SER A 217 -0.35 -20.05 -32.58
C SER A 217 -0.11 -20.72 -33.91
N SER A 218 0.22 -21.99 -33.90
CA SER A 218 0.48 -22.82 -35.10
C SER A 218 -0.70 -23.71 -35.50
N LYS A 219 -1.74 -23.80 -34.67
CA LYS A 219 -2.89 -24.71 -34.81
C LYS A 219 -2.49 -26.19 -34.93
N LYS A 220 -1.45 -26.60 -34.20
CA LYS A 220 -0.92 -27.98 -34.25
C LYS A 220 -0.79 -28.58 -32.84
N ILE A 221 -0.88 -29.91 -32.77
CA ILE A 221 -0.65 -30.65 -31.52
C ILE A 221 0.86 -30.78 -31.32
N ILE A 222 1.37 -30.20 -30.24
CA ILE A 222 2.81 -30.14 -29.93
C ILE A 222 3.26 -31.06 -28.80
N LYS A 223 2.29 -31.61 -28.02
CA LYS A 223 2.63 -32.48 -26.90
C LYS A 223 1.73 -33.71 -26.87
N LYS A 224 2.34 -34.85 -26.67
CA LYS A 224 1.66 -36.13 -26.46
C LYS A 224 2.32 -36.85 -25.28
N ILE A 225 1.57 -37.11 -24.22
CA ILE A 225 2.06 -37.84 -23.07
C ILE A 225 1.79 -39.32 -23.30
N VAL A 226 2.83 -40.10 -23.28
CA VAL A 226 2.79 -41.58 -23.43
C VAL A 226 3.55 -42.19 -22.26
N ASN A 227 2.91 -43.10 -21.52
CA ASN A 227 3.54 -43.88 -20.43
C ASN A 227 4.16 -43.05 -19.28
N ASN A 228 3.47 -42.03 -18.76
CA ASN A 228 3.92 -41.16 -17.66
C ASN A 228 5.28 -40.48 -17.89
N GLU A 229 5.82 -40.42 -19.08
CA GLU A 229 6.98 -39.63 -19.42
C GLU A 229 6.55 -38.39 -20.23
N ASP A 230 6.99 -37.22 -19.75
CA ASP A 230 6.79 -35.97 -20.46
C ASP A 230 7.67 -35.88 -21.70
N THR A 231 7.11 -36.14 -22.87
CA THR A 231 7.82 -36.10 -24.17
C THR A 231 7.13 -35.16 -25.14
N PHE A 232 7.90 -34.40 -25.92
CA PHE A 232 7.40 -33.61 -27.03
C PHE A 232 7.55 -34.38 -28.33
N PHE A 233 6.55 -34.30 -29.19
CA PHE A 233 6.57 -34.87 -30.53
C PHE A 233 6.95 -33.79 -31.54
N ASP A 234 8.00 -34.02 -32.32
CA ASP A 234 8.37 -33.17 -33.44
C ASP A 234 7.76 -33.72 -34.73
N GLU A 235 6.83 -32.99 -35.35
CA GLU A 235 6.12 -33.38 -36.55
C GLU A 235 7.02 -33.50 -37.79
N THR A 236 8.23 -32.92 -37.77
CA THR A 236 9.14 -32.95 -38.92
C THR A 236 9.93 -34.25 -39.03
N ASN A 237 10.07 -34.98 -37.90
CA ASN A 237 10.73 -36.27 -37.86
C ASN A 237 9.90 -37.25 -37.03
N ASN A 238 9.23 -38.16 -37.67
CA ASN A 238 8.27 -39.13 -37.07
C ASN A 238 8.75 -39.94 -35.87
N GLU A 239 9.98 -39.74 -35.34
CA GLU A 239 10.57 -40.58 -34.29
C GLU A 239 11.36 -39.85 -33.17
N SER A 240 11.42 -38.52 -33.12
CA SER A 240 12.20 -37.84 -32.09
C SER A 240 11.36 -37.28 -30.94
N TYR A 241 11.50 -37.83 -29.76
CA TYR A 241 10.92 -37.33 -28.53
C TYR A 241 11.94 -36.45 -27.80
N VAL A 242 11.56 -35.21 -27.44
CA VAL A 242 12.40 -34.27 -26.68
C VAL A 242 11.88 -34.16 -25.24
N LYS A 243 12.78 -34.35 -24.26
CA LYS A 243 12.44 -34.23 -22.85
C LYS A 243 12.11 -32.78 -22.48
N ILE A 244 11.00 -32.53 -21.73
CA ILE A 244 10.53 -31.20 -21.27
C ILE A 244 11.59 -30.39 -20.53
N SER A 245 12.53 -31.05 -19.85
CA SER A 245 13.60 -30.40 -19.08
C SER A 245 14.57 -29.55 -19.90
N SER A 246 14.53 -29.65 -21.24
CA SER A 246 15.41 -28.90 -22.14
C SER A 246 14.79 -27.67 -22.80
N LEU A 247 13.49 -27.44 -22.61
CA LEU A 247 12.79 -26.26 -23.17
C LEU A 247 12.64 -25.19 -22.08
N LYS A 248 13.39 -24.11 -22.22
CA LYS A 248 13.11 -22.88 -21.44
C LYS A 248 11.77 -22.32 -21.92
N PRO A 249 10.82 -21.99 -21.00
CA PRO A 249 9.58 -21.31 -21.38
C PRO A 249 9.95 -19.99 -22.04
N SER A 250 9.43 -19.72 -23.21
CA SER A 250 9.49 -18.37 -23.80
C SER A 250 8.51 -17.47 -23.04
N GLU A 251 8.95 -16.28 -22.69
CA GLU A 251 8.26 -15.30 -21.81
C GLU A 251 6.87 -14.84 -22.29
N ASN A 252 6.27 -15.45 -23.31
CA ASN A 252 5.06 -14.93 -23.97
C ASN A 252 3.89 -15.92 -24.07
N ASP A 253 3.95 -17.07 -23.43
CA ASP A 253 2.92 -18.07 -23.62
C ASP A 253 1.82 -18.02 -22.56
N SER A 254 0.60 -18.03 -23.06
CA SER A 254 -0.67 -18.16 -22.34
C SER A 254 -0.81 -19.42 -21.47
N LEU A 255 0.23 -20.28 -21.38
CA LEU A 255 0.34 -21.38 -20.42
C LEU A 255 0.45 -20.88 -18.97
N ALA A 256 0.98 -19.68 -18.73
CA ALA A 256 0.99 -19.08 -17.39
C ALA A 256 -0.43 -18.88 -16.81
N ALA A 257 -1.43 -18.73 -17.66
CA ALA A 257 -2.82 -18.61 -17.23
C ALA A 257 -3.40 -19.96 -16.76
N SER A 258 -2.93 -21.11 -17.30
CA SER A 258 -3.36 -22.43 -16.87
C SER A 258 -2.64 -22.91 -15.61
N GLU A 259 -1.37 -22.52 -15.40
CA GLU A 259 -0.69 -22.75 -14.12
C GLU A 259 -1.27 -21.91 -12.99
N HIS A 260 -1.69 -20.68 -13.25
CA HIS A 260 -2.42 -19.87 -12.26
C HIS A 260 -3.82 -20.41 -11.94
N LEU A 261 -4.48 -21.11 -12.86
CA LEU A 261 -5.76 -21.79 -12.59
C LEU A 261 -5.56 -23.11 -11.82
N ILE A 262 -4.46 -23.83 -12.02
CA ILE A 262 -4.13 -25.06 -11.29
C ILE A 262 -3.67 -24.74 -9.86
N ASN A 263 -3.02 -23.60 -9.61
CA ASN A 263 -2.69 -23.13 -8.26
C ASN A 263 -3.91 -22.65 -7.43
N PHE A 264 -5.11 -22.60 -8.01
CA PHE A 264 -6.35 -22.37 -7.25
C PHE A 264 -6.70 -23.56 -6.32
N SER A 265 -6.05 -24.72 -6.48
CA SER A 265 -6.16 -25.85 -5.54
C SER A 265 -5.54 -25.57 -4.16
N PHE A 266 -4.79 -24.48 -4.01
CA PHE A 266 -4.29 -24.03 -2.69
C PHE A 266 -5.42 -23.53 -1.80
N PHE A 267 -6.57 -23.11 -2.38
CA PHE A 267 -7.78 -22.69 -1.71
C PHE A 267 -8.88 -23.77 -1.80
N SER A 268 -8.61 -25.00 -1.39
CA SER A 268 -9.70 -25.95 -1.17
C SER A 268 -10.61 -25.38 -0.07
N THR A 269 -11.92 -25.45 -0.29
CA THR A 269 -12.94 -24.88 0.63
C THR A 269 -12.79 -25.46 2.03
N ASP A 270 -12.39 -26.72 2.15
CA ASP A 270 -12.16 -27.39 3.42
C ASP A 270 -10.95 -26.81 4.17
N ARG A 271 -9.85 -26.49 3.49
CA ARG A 271 -8.71 -25.83 4.12
C ARG A 271 -9.05 -24.41 4.60
N LEU A 272 -9.84 -23.66 3.84
CA LEU A 272 -10.27 -22.33 4.27
C LEU A 272 -11.20 -22.41 5.49
N ILE A 273 -12.10 -23.39 5.54
CA ILE A 273 -13.00 -23.59 6.68
C ILE A 273 -12.17 -23.99 7.92
N ASN A 274 -11.22 -24.92 7.78
CA ASN A 274 -10.33 -25.33 8.86
C ASN A 274 -9.47 -24.16 9.34
N TRP A 275 -8.89 -23.38 8.44
CA TRP A 275 -8.11 -22.17 8.80
C TRP A 275 -8.95 -21.12 9.53
N ILE A 276 -10.21 -20.92 9.14
CA ILE A 276 -11.13 -20.03 9.85
C ILE A 276 -11.46 -20.61 11.22
N SER A 277 -11.68 -21.93 11.33
CA SER A 277 -11.89 -22.61 12.60
C SER A 277 -10.70 -22.41 13.55
N ASP A 278 -9.46 -22.56 13.04
CA ASP A 278 -8.23 -22.35 13.81
C ASP A 278 -8.13 -20.93 14.39
N ILE A 279 -8.58 -19.90 13.64
CA ILE A 279 -8.66 -18.52 14.14
C ILE A 279 -9.66 -18.43 15.32
N PHE A 280 -10.83 -19.08 15.21
CA PHE A 280 -11.84 -19.02 16.26
C PHE A 280 -11.38 -19.75 17.53
N VAL A 281 -10.67 -20.86 17.41
CA VAL A 281 -10.06 -21.58 18.54
C VAL A 281 -8.99 -20.69 19.21
N THR A 282 -8.14 -20.03 18.42
CA THR A 282 -7.02 -19.20 18.91
C THR A 282 -7.38 -17.73 19.19
N LYS A 283 -8.64 -17.32 19.08
CA LYS A 283 -9.08 -15.92 19.20
C LYS A 283 -8.56 -15.20 20.45
N TYR A 284 -8.49 -15.88 21.60
CA TYR A 284 -7.98 -15.29 22.84
C TYR A 284 -6.47 -15.05 22.79
N VAL A 285 -5.72 -15.93 22.13
CA VAL A 285 -4.28 -15.76 21.95
C VAL A 285 -4.00 -14.62 20.98
N ILE A 286 -4.79 -14.52 19.90
CA ILE A 286 -4.72 -13.39 18.95
C ILE A 286 -5.07 -12.08 19.68
N LEU A 287 -6.08 -12.07 20.55
CA LEU A 287 -6.39 -10.89 21.35
C LEU A 287 -5.26 -10.54 22.34
N ALA A 288 -4.66 -11.54 22.99
CA ALA A 288 -3.50 -11.36 23.86
C ALA A 288 -2.28 -10.82 23.10
N SER A 289 -2.14 -11.13 21.80
CA SER A 289 -1.04 -10.62 20.97
C SER A 289 -1.04 -9.08 20.86
N VAL A 290 -2.18 -8.43 21.01
CA VAL A 290 -2.27 -6.96 21.09
C VAL A 290 -1.48 -6.45 22.30
N VAL A 291 -1.65 -7.10 23.46
CA VAL A 291 -1.03 -6.69 24.72
C VAL A 291 0.49 -6.85 24.65
N TRP A 292 0.99 -8.04 24.26
CA TRP A 292 2.45 -8.24 24.18
C TRP A 292 3.10 -7.44 23.07
N SER A 293 2.43 -7.21 21.93
CA SER A 293 2.97 -6.34 20.88
C SER A 293 3.11 -4.89 21.37
N PHE A 294 2.17 -4.40 22.17
CA PHE A 294 2.27 -3.10 22.81
C PHE A 294 3.42 -3.05 23.84
N LEU A 295 3.58 -4.09 24.65
CA LEU A 295 4.72 -4.19 25.57
C LEU A 295 6.07 -4.23 24.83
N LEU A 296 6.16 -4.98 23.72
CA LEU A 296 7.34 -5.01 22.87
C LEU A 296 7.67 -3.61 22.30
N ALA A 297 6.64 -2.86 21.89
CA ALA A 297 6.83 -1.48 21.43
C ALA A 297 7.39 -0.56 22.54
N MET A 298 6.88 -0.70 23.77
CA MET A 298 7.40 0.04 24.93
C MET A 298 8.85 -0.35 25.25
N ILE A 299 9.17 -1.64 25.24
CA ILE A 299 10.54 -2.15 25.45
C ILE A 299 11.47 -1.59 24.37
N PHE A 300 11.07 -1.59 23.11
CA PHE A 300 11.86 -1.03 22.02
C PHE A 300 12.13 0.48 22.21
N LEU A 301 11.12 1.25 22.62
CA LEU A 301 11.29 2.69 22.92
C LEU A 301 12.23 2.93 24.12
N LEU A 302 12.14 2.10 25.16
CA LEU A 302 13.09 2.13 26.28
C LEU A 302 14.52 1.84 25.80
N PHE A 303 14.68 0.84 24.94
CA PHE A 303 15.96 0.49 24.34
C PHE A 303 16.52 1.64 23.47
N LEU A 304 15.67 2.30 22.67
CA LEU A 304 16.07 3.48 21.91
C LEU A 304 16.55 4.63 22.83
N ARG A 305 15.89 4.84 23.96
CA ARG A 305 16.29 5.88 24.91
C ARG A 305 17.72 5.66 25.42
N CYS A 306 18.11 4.42 25.67
CA CYS A 306 19.41 4.08 26.23
C CYS A 306 20.47 3.86 25.15
N CYS A 307 20.15 3.13 24.10
CA CYS A 307 21.11 2.52 23.17
C CYS A 307 21.04 3.07 21.74
N ALA A 308 20.28 4.15 21.46
CA ALA A 308 20.16 4.69 20.11
C ALA A 308 21.52 4.99 19.45
N GLY A 309 22.48 5.54 20.19
CA GLY A 309 23.82 5.82 19.68
C GLY A 309 24.59 4.57 19.27
N PHE A 310 24.48 3.51 20.04
CA PHE A 310 25.09 2.21 19.74
C PHE A 310 24.48 1.56 18.50
N ILE A 311 23.16 1.61 18.38
CA ILE A 311 22.45 1.10 17.20
C ILE A 311 22.88 1.85 15.94
N VAL A 312 22.92 3.19 15.99
CA VAL A 312 23.38 4.01 14.85
C VAL A 312 24.80 3.64 14.47
N PHE A 313 25.70 3.48 15.46
CA PHE A 313 27.08 3.07 15.20
C PHE A 313 27.12 1.71 14.48
N ILE A 314 26.42 0.70 14.99
CA ILE A 314 26.34 -0.62 14.35
C ILE A 314 25.81 -0.52 12.92
N ILE A 315 24.76 0.27 12.68
CA ILE A 315 24.18 0.42 11.35
C ILE A 315 25.18 1.08 10.40
N LEU A 316 25.81 2.19 10.80
CA LEU A 316 26.74 2.91 9.95
C LEU A 316 27.98 2.08 9.61
N VAL A 317 28.54 1.40 10.60
CA VAL A 317 29.68 0.50 10.41
C VAL A 317 29.26 -0.76 9.67
N GLY A 318 28.10 -1.33 9.98
CA GLY A 318 27.57 -2.53 9.32
C GLY A 318 27.35 -2.32 7.83
N ILE A 319 26.81 -1.17 7.42
CA ILE A 319 26.67 -0.82 6.01
C ILE A 319 28.05 -0.74 5.33
N LEU A 320 29.01 -0.08 5.98
CA LEU A 320 30.38 0.03 5.45
C LEU A 320 31.02 -1.35 5.27
N VAL A 321 30.96 -2.20 6.31
CA VAL A 321 31.47 -3.57 6.27
C VAL A 321 30.75 -4.37 5.19
N GLY A 322 29.41 -4.28 5.09
CA GLY A 322 28.63 -4.93 4.06
C GLY A 322 29.04 -4.54 2.63
N LEU A 323 29.30 -3.26 2.39
CA LEU A 323 29.79 -2.77 1.09
C LEU A 323 31.20 -3.31 0.79
N VAL A 324 32.08 -3.37 1.79
CA VAL A 324 33.42 -3.96 1.62
C VAL A 324 33.32 -5.45 1.30
N VAL A 325 32.51 -6.22 2.06
CA VAL A 325 32.30 -7.66 1.81
C VAL A 325 31.70 -7.88 0.41
N LEU A 326 30.71 -7.07 0.04
CA LEU A 326 30.09 -7.14 -1.28
C LEU A 326 31.14 -6.88 -2.40
N SER A 327 32.00 -5.87 -2.22
CA SER A 327 33.05 -5.58 -3.19
C SER A 327 34.03 -6.76 -3.34
N VAL A 328 34.41 -7.41 -2.23
CA VAL A 328 35.24 -8.62 -2.25
C VAL A 328 34.57 -9.76 -3.01
N ILE A 329 33.27 -10.00 -2.77
CA ILE A 329 32.49 -11.04 -3.47
C ILE A 329 32.42 -10.76 -4.98
N LEU A 330 32.16 -9.50 -5.35
CA LEU A 330 32.13 -9.08 -6.75
C LEU A 330 33.50 -9.29 -7.44
N ARG A 331 34.59 -9.04 -6.73
CA ARG A 331 35.94 -9.28 -7.23
C ARG A 331 36.22 -10.76 -7.45
N PHE A 332 35.81 -11.64 -6.53
CA PHE A 332 35.94 -13.10 -6.72
C PHE A 332 35.13 -13.58 -7.92
N LYS A 333 33.90 -13.10 -8.09
CA LYS A 333 33.09 -13.43 -9.27
C LYS A 333 33.71 -12.95 -10.59
N MET A 334 34.30 -11.76 -10.57
CA MET A 334 35.03 -11.25 -11.74
C MET A 334 36.15 -12.21 -12.16
N TYR A 335 36.96 -12.72 -11.22
CA TYR A 335 38.01 -13.69 -11.52
C TYR A 335 37.47 -15.03 -12.03
N ASP A 336 36.38 -15.54 -11.42
CA ASP A 336 35.73 -16.79 -11.84
C ASP A 336 35.21 -16.72 -13.29
N TYR A 337 34.64 -15.59 -13.71
CA TYR A 337 34.20 -15.38 -15.09
C TYR A 337 35.37 -15.13 -16.06
N LYS A 338 36.46 -14.52 -15.62
CA LYS A 338 37.69 -14.41 -16.40
C LYS A 338 38.27 -15.77 -16.69
N ASP A 339 38.36 -16.67 -15.73
CA ASP A 339 38.84 -18.02 -15.89
C ASP A 339 37.95 -18.86 -16.82
N LYS A 340 36.66 -18.53 -16.91
CA LYS A 340 35.67 -19.16 -17.80
C LYS A 340 35.66 -18.56 -19.24
N GLY A 341 36.41 -17.50 -19.47
CA GLY A 341 36.49 -16.85 -20.80
C GLY A 341 35.21 -16.09 -21.22
N ASP A 342 34.38 -15.63 -20.26
CA ASP A 342 33.16 -14.83 -20.53
C ASP A 342 33.44 -13.34 -20.33
N ASP A 343 34.04 -12.70 -21.35
CA ASP A 343 34.47 -11.29 -21.32
C ASP A 343 33.34 -10.32 -20.95
N THR A 344 32.09 -10.61 -21.39
CA THR A 344 30.94 -9.73 -21.14
C THR A 344 30.60 -9.68 -19.64
N LYS A 345 30.62 -10.81 -18.96
CA LYS A 345 30.37 -10.89 -17.52
C LYS A 345 31.56 -10.39 -16.71
N GLU A 346 32.81 -10.64 -17.15
CA GLU A 346 34.01 -10.09 -16.52
C GLU A 346 33.93 -8.57 -16.45
N ILE A 347 33.63 -7.89 -17.57
CA ILE A 347 33.49 -6.42 -17.65
C ILE A 347 32.35 -5.95 -16.74
N LEU A 348 31.19 -6.63 -16.75
CA LEU A 348 30.05 -6.27 -15.89
C LEU A 348 30.44 -6.33 -14.40
N PHE A 349 31.05 -7.42 -13.94
CA PHE A 349 31.45 -7.56 -12.54
C PHE A 349 32.60 -6.61 -12.16
N CYS A 350 33.49 -6.25 -13.10
CA CYS A 350 34.51 -5.23 -12.90
C CYS A 350 33.87 -3.84 -12.66
N VAL A 351 32.90 -3.46 -13.49
CA VAL A 351 32.18 -2.18 -13.31
C VAL A 351 31.44 -2.14 -11.99
N LEU A 352 30.71 -3.24 -11.64
CA LEU A 352 29.99 -3.36 -10.36
C LEU A 352 30.93 -3.30 -9.15
N PHE A 353 32.12 -3.91 -9.22
CA PHE A 353 33.14 -3.83 -8.18
C PHE A 353 33.58 -2.39 -7.93
N TRP A 354 34.00 -1.66 -8.98
CA TRP A 354 34.44 -0.27 -8.83
C TRP A 354 33.32 0.65 -8.40
N ALA A 355 32.10 0.43 -8.86
CA ALA A 355 30.91 1.16 -8.39
C ALA A 355 30.67 0.94 -6.89
N CYS A 356 30.78 -0.30 -6.43
CA CYS A 356 30.62 -0.64 -5.01
C CYS A 356 31.70 0.01 -4.14
N VAL A 357 32.98 0.00 -4.59
CA VAL A 357 34.09 0.68 -3.90
C VAL A 357 33.85 2.19 -3.85
N ALA A 358 33.42 2.81 -4.94
CA ALA A 358 33.11 4.24 -4.96
C ALA A 358 31.99 4.59 -3.97
N VAL A 359 30.94 3.78 -3.91
CA VAL A 359 29.84 3.95 -2.94
C VAL A 359 30.34 3.82 -1.50
N ALA A 360 31.23 2.86 -1.21
CA ALA A 360 31.82 2.69 0.11
C ALA A 360 32.65 3.91 0.55
N VAL A 361 33.46 4.47 -0.35
CA VAL A 361 34.23 5.70 -0.12
C VAL A 361 33.30 6.90 0.14
N ILE A 362 32.27 7.08 -0.72
CA ILE A 362 31.27 8.15 -0.54
C ILE A 362 30.56 8.00 0.80
N TRP A 363 30.20 6.77 1.21
CA TRP A 363 29.57 6.48 2.49
C TRP A 363 30.45 6.86 3.68
N LEU A 364 31.75 6.52 3.61
CA LEU A 364 32.74 6.91 4.64
C LEU A 364 32.86 8.42 4.75
N LEU A 365 33.00 9.12 3.62
CA LEU A 365 33.05 10.59 3.58
C LEU A 365 31.75 11.21 4.14
N PHE A 366 30.60 10.64 3.82
CA PHE A 366 29.30 11.08 4.38
C PHE A 366 29.30 10.99 5.92
N ILE A 367 29.75 9.87 6.49
CA ILE A 367 29.85 9.71 7.95
C ILE A 367 30.74 10.77 8.56
N LEU A 368 31.91 11.02 7.98
CA LEU A 368 32.88 11.99 8.51
C LEU A 368 32.35 13.43 8.45
N ILE A 369 31.77 13.83 7.32
CA ILE A 369 31.25 15.19 7.12
C ILE A 369 29.99 15.43 8.00
N MET A 370 29.14 14.41 8.18
CA MET A 370 27.87 14.55 8.88
C MET A 370 27.94 14.15 10.37
N CYS A 371 29.10 13.85 10.90
CA CYS A 371 29.28 13.33 12.27
C CYS A 371 28.54 14.15 13.34
N ASN A 372 28.69 15.49 13.33
CA ASN A 372 28.02 16.36 14.30
C ASN A 372 26.48 16.35 14.13
N ARG A 373 25.98 16.28 12.91
CA ARG A 373 24.53 16.20 12.62
C ARG A 373 23.96 14.86 13.03
N ILE A 374 24.73 13.78 12.87
CA ILE A 374 24.38 12.45 13.33
C ILE A 374 24.25 12.44 14.86
N ARG A 375 25.23 13.03 15.60
CA ARG A 375 25.15 13.11 17.06
C ARG A 375 23.94 13.89 17.56
N LEU A 376 23.62 15.03 16.94
CA LEU A 376 22.40 15.79 17.24
C LEU A 376 21.13 14.96 16.98
N SER A 377 21.08 14.25 15.85
CA SER A 377 19.93 13.40 15.52
C SER A 377 19.75 12.26 16.51
N ILE A 378 20.84 11.64 16.99
CA ILE A 378 20.80 10.62 18.04
C ILE A 378 20.21 11.20 19.33
N ALA A 379 20.65 12.38 19.75
CA ALA A 379 20.12 13.05 20.94
C ALA A 379 18.63 13.35 20.81
N LEU A 380 18.18 13.84 19.64
CA LEU A 380 16.76 14.09 19.38
C LEU A 380 15.91 12.80 19.39
N ILE A 381 16.44 11.70 18.86
CA ILE A 381 15.81 10.37 18.88
C ILE A 381 15.67 9.89 20.34
N GLN A 382 16.70 10.03 21.15
CA GLN A 382 16.65 9.68 22.58
C GLN A 382 15.62 10.53 23.35
N ILE A 383 15.54 11.83 23.03
CA ILE A 383 14.56 12.74 23.64
C ILE A 383 13.13 12.41 23.17
N ALA A 384 12.94 12.04 21.90
CA ALA A 384 11.65 11.60 21.41
C ALA A 384 11.17 10.31 22.12
N ALA A 385 12.08 9.35 22.32
CA ALA A 385 11.79 8.17 23.11
C ALA A 385 11.50 8.51 24.58
N LYS A 386 12.25 9.45 25.19
CA LYS A 386 12.02 9.95 26.55
C LYS A 386 10.63 10.60 26.67
N TYR A 387 10.24 11.42 25.68
CA TYR A 387 8.92 12.05 25.63
C TYR A 387 7.79 11.01 25.65
N ILE A 388 7.86 10.02 24.79
CA ILE A 388 6.82 8.98 24.71
C ILE A 388 6.76 8.15 25.97
N ASN A 389 7.93 7.74 26.52
CA ASN A 389 8.00 6.97 27.74
C ASN A 389 7.50 7.74 28.98
N SER A 390 7.64 9.07 29.01
CA SER A 390 7.11 9.90 30.10
C SER A 390 5.62 10.22 29.94
N ASN A 391 5.07 10.02 28.75
CA ASN A 391 3.66 10.31 28.43
C ASN A 391 3.02 9.13 27.69
N CYS A 392 2.98 7.95 28.31
CA CYS A 392 2.47 6.72 27.67
C CYS A 392 1.05 6.87 27.09
N SER A 393 0.25 7.81 27.61
CA SER A 393 -1.09 8.11 27.08
C SER A 393 -1.08 8.52 25.61
N ILE A 394 0.03 9.03 25.07
CA ILE A 394 0.15 9.40 23.65
C ILE A 394 0.05 8.18 22.74
N LEU A 395 0.43 7.01 23.21
CA LEU A 395 0.37 5.77 22.43
C LEU A 395 -1.06 5.22 22.26
N TRP A 396 -2.03 5.69 23.05
CA TRP A 396 -3.44 5.34 22.86
C TRP A 396 -4.11 6.16 21.76
N ILE A 397 -3.57 7.33 21.45
CA ILE A 397 -4.14 8.24 20.44
C ILE A 397 -4.16 7.62 19.06
N PRO A 398 -3.08 6.98 18.56
CA PRO A 398 -3.09 6.31 17.28
C PRO A 398 -4.19 5.24 17.16
N PHE A 399 -4.44 4.47 18.22
CA PHE A 399 -5.49 3.45 18.20
C PHE A 399 -6.88 4.08 18.09
N LEU A 400 -7.11 5.21 18.77
CA LEU A 400 -8.35 5.98 18.61
C LEU A 400 -8.54 6.39 17.13
N PHE A 401 -7.51 6.98 16.51
CA PHE A 401 -7.60 7.40 15.11
C PHE A 401 -7.67 6.21 14.14
N PHE A 402 -7.02 5.11 14.46
CA PHE A 402 -7.11 3.86 13.68
C PHE A 402 -8.54 3.30 13.70
N ILE A 403 -9.18 3.25 14.88
CA ILE A 403 -10.59 2.84 15.02
C ILE A 403 -11.51 3.79 14.26
N LEU A 404 -11.27 5.11 14.33
CA LEU A 404 -12.04 6.09 13.58
C LEU A 404 -11.88 5.89 12.06
N THR A 405 -10.67 5.60 11.57
CA THR A 405 -10.41 5.32 10.15
C THR A 405 -11.12 4.03 9.71
N ILE A 406 -11.01 2.94 10.48
CA ILE A 406 -11.72 1.70 10.19
C ILE A 406 -13.23 1.91 10.20
N GLY A 407 -13.75 2.60 11.22
CA GLY A 407 -15.16 2.94 11.31
C GLY A 407 -15.64 3.76 10.11
N TRP A 408 -14.84 4.74 9.67
CA TRP A 408 -15.11 5.52 8.48
C TRP A 408 -15.13 4.66 7.20
N ILE A 409 -14.14 3.80 7.02
CA ILE A 409 -14.06 2.90 5.85
C ILE A 409 -15.24 1.92 5.85
N ALA A 410 -15.56 1.33 7.00
CA ALA A 410 -16.71 0.42 7.13
C ALA A 410 -18.04 1.14 6.81
N TYR A 411 -18.25 2.33 7.35
CA TYR A 411 -19.38 3.17 7.03
C TYR A 411 -19.45 3.49 5.54
N TRP A 412 -18.30 3.86 4.95
CA TRP A 412 -18.21 4.18 3.52
C TRP A 412 -18.56 2.97 2.65
N ILE A 413 -18.09 1.76 3.00
CA ILE A 413 -18.42 0.51 2.29
C ILE A 413 -19.92 0.23 2.40
N ILE A 414 -20.48 0.30 3.60
CA ILE A 414 -21.92 0.08 3.82
C ILE A 414 -22.74 1.05 2.97
N LEU A 415 -22.44 2.34 3.06
CA LEU A 415 -23.12 3.36 2.27
C LEU A 415 -22.93 3.15 0.77
N SER A 416 -21.77 2.65 0.32
CA SER A 416 -21.52 2.30 -1.08
C SER A 416 -22.47 1.20 -1.58
N VAL A 417 -22.74 0.18 -0.74
CA VAL A 417 -23.69 -0.90 -1.06
C VAL A 417 -25.12 -0.33 -1.20
N PHE A 418 -25.53 0.51 -0.25
CA PHE A 418 -26.85 1.17 -0.34
C PHE A 418 -26.94 2.08 -1.57
N LEU A 419 -25.93 2.91 -1.79
CA LEU A 419 -25.91 3.84 -2.93
C LEU A 419 -25.86 3.10 -4.27
N TYR A 420 -25.14 1.97 -4.35
CA TYR A 420 -25.13 1.12 -5.54
C TYR A 420 -26.52 0.57 -5.86
N SER A 421 -27.29 0.22 -4.86
CA SER A 421 -28.64 -0.37 -4.99
C SER A 421 -29.75 0.68 -5.17
N THR A 422 -29.45 1.99 -5.28
CA THR A 422 -30.47 3.02 -5.56
C THR A 422 -30.92 3.07 -7.02
N GLY A 423 -30.19 2.40 -7.94
CA GLY A 423 -30.57 2.29 -9.35
C GLY A 423 -31.78 1.38 -9.57
N ASP A 424 -32.39 1.46 -10.76
CA ASP A 424 -33.43 0.55 -11.15
C ASP A 424 -32.82 -0.85 -11.41
N PHE A 425 -33.43 -1.89 -10.82
CA PHE A 425 -32.95 -3.26 -10.97
C PHE A 425 -33.00 -3.72 -12.44
N ASP A 426 -31.87 -4.18 -12.96
CA ASP A 426 -31.72 -4.63 -14.35
C ASP A 426 -31.74 -6.17 -14.41
N LYS A 427 -32.94 -6.73 -14.59
CA LYS A 427 -33.13 -8.17 -14.62
C LYS A 427 -32.31 -8.86 -15.73
N GLU A 428 -32.20 -8.26 -16.91
CA GLU A 428 -31.52 -8.86 -18.07
C GLU A 428 -29.99 -9.01 -17.87
N ASN A 429 -29.37 -8.05 -17.14
CA ASN A 429 -27.96 -8.07 -16.88
C ASN A 429 -27.60 -8.62 -15.48
N SER A 430 -28.59 -8.98 -14.66
CA SER A 430 -28.39 -9.60 -13.36
C SER A 430 -28.15 -11.10 -13.52
N LYS A 431 -26.87 -11.49 -13.55
CA LYS A 431 -26.43 -12.89 -13.60
C LYS A 431 -25.46 -13.10 -12.46
N ILE A 432 -25.69 -14.12 -11.61
CA ILE A 432 -24.96 -14.40 -10.38
C ILE A 432 -25.14 -13.28 -9.33
N PHE A 433 -24.92 -12.01 -9.69
CA PHE A 433 -25.06 -10.82 -8.84
C PHE A 433 -26.06 -9.83 -9.44
N ALA A 434 -26.72 -9.05 -8.57
CA ALA A 434 -27.62 -7.99 -8.99
C ALA A 434 -26.92 -6.93 -9.84
N SER A 435 -27.54 -6.53 -10.94
CA SER A 435 -27.14 -5.39 -11.76
C SER A 435 -28.17 -4.26 -11.65
N PHE A 436 -27.71 -3.01 -11.65
CA PHE A 436 -28.58 -1.85 -11.54
C PHE A 436 -28.31 -0.87 -12.68
N LYS A 437 -29.37 -0.34 -13.30
CA LYS A 437 -29.30 0.76 -14.25
C LYS A 437 -29.39 2.08 -13.49
N TRP A 438 -28.34 2.86 -13.53
CA TRP A 438 -28.28 4.11 -12.80
C TRP A 438 -28.80 5.28 -13.61
N LYS A 439 -29.68 6.10 -13.02
CA LYS A 439 -30.04 7.41 -13.52
C LYS A 439 -28.83 8.33 -13.52
N TYR A 440 -28.83 9.30 -14.44
CA TYR A 440 -27.68 10.19 -14.65
C TYR A 440 -27.29 10.98 -13.36
N GLU A 441 -28.29 11.41 -12.61
CA GLU A 441 -28.12 12.19 -11.37
C GLU A 441 -27.42 11.38 -10.25
N LEU A 442 -27.73 10.10 -10.12
CA LEU A 442 -27.14 9.23 -9.12
C LEU A 442 -25.62 9.01 -9.32
N ARG A 443 -25.17 9.15 -10.58
CA ARG A 443 -23.74 9.02 -10.91
C ARG A 443 -22.91 10.13 -10.29
N TYR A 444 -23.42 11.37 -10.14
CA TYR A 444 -22.72 12.45 -9.47
C TYR A 444 -22.60 12.22 -7.95
N LEU A 445 -23.64 11.64 -7.33
CA LEU A 445 -23.59 11.28 -5.91
C LEU A 445 -22.48 10.26 -5.62
N TRP A 446 -22.27 9.32 -6.56
CA TRP A 446 -21.18 8.34 -6.44
C TRP A 446 -19.79 9.00 -6.47
N TRP A 447 -19.56 9.96 -7.38
CA TRP A 447 -18.29 10.68 -7.42
C TRP A 447 -18.06 11.53 -6.17
N TYR A 448 -19.12 12.14 -5.67
CA TYR A 448 -19.06 12.87 -4.42
C TYR A 448 -18.73 11.95 -3.24
N HIS A 449 -19.38 10.81 -3.16
CA HIS A 449 -19.13 9.77 -2.16
C HIS A 449 -17.69 9.22 -2.23
N LEU A 450 -17.17 9.01 -3.44
CA LEU A 450 -15.78 8.59 -3.64
C LEU A 450 -14.79 9.67 -3.17
N PHE A 451 -15.06 10.94 -3.47
CA PHE A 451 -14.22 12.05 -2.98
C PHE A 451 -14.25 12.13 -1.45
N ALA A 452 -15.40 11.85 -0.84
CA ALA A 452 -15.55 11.83 0.62
C ALA A 452 -14.64 10.79 1.29
N LEU A 453 -14.40 9.64 0.64
CA LEU A 453 -13.44 8.64 1.14
C LEU A 453 -12.07 9.26 1.36
N PHE A 454 -11.53 9.92 0.32
CA PHE A 454 -10.20 10.52 0.38
C PHE A 454 -10.12 11.72 1.32
N TYR A 455 -11.18 12.56 1.34
CA TYR A 455 -11.13 13.80 2.11
C TYR A 455 -11.26 13.55 3.62
N ILE A 456 -12.17 12.71 4.04
CA ILE A 456 -12.34 12.40 5.47
C ILE A 456 -11.16 11.58 5.99
N ASP A 457 -10.65 10.61 5.22
CA ASP A 457 -9.44 9.85 5.58
C ASP A 457 -8.22 10.79 5.75
N ALA A 458 -7.98 11.68 4.79
CA ALA A 458 -6.92 12.67 4.88
C ALA A 458 -7.12 13.62 6.08
N PHE A 459 -8.37 13.99 6.42
CA PHE A 459 -8.69 14.84 7.57
C PHE A 459 -8.39 14.13 8.89
N ILE A 460 -8.81 12.86 9.06
CA ILE A 460 -8.51 12.06 10.26
C ILE A 460 -6.99 11.95 10.46
N SER A 461 -6.26 11.67 9.38
CA SER A 461 -4.79 11.60 9.41
C SER A 461 -4.15 12.93 9.78
N ALA A 462 -4.57 14.04 9.16
CA ALA A 462 -4.07 15.39 9.43
C ALA A 462 -4.33 15.82 10.89
N PHE A 463 -5.53 15.51 11.38
CA PHE A 463 -5.91 15.81 12.75
C PHE A 463 -5.03 15.06 13.77
N SER A 464 -4.76 13.78 13.53
CA SER A 464 -3.86 12.99 14.37
C SER A 464 -2.44 13.57 14.41
N GLN A 465 -1.90 13.95 13.25
CA GLN A 465 -0.57 14.56 13.13
C GLN A 465 -0.47 15.87 13.91
N PHE A 466 -1.50 16.71 13.82
CA PHE A 466 -1.56 17.96 14.60
C PHE A 466 -1.55 17.69 16.11
N VAL A 467 -2.32 16.71 16.59
CA VAL A 467 -2.39 16.36 18.02
C VAL A 467 -1.03 15.88 18.52
N TYR A 468 -0.32 15.01 17.74
CA TYR A 468 1.02 14.56 18.10
C TYR A 468 2.02 15.73 18.16
N ALA A 469 2.01 16.60 17.15
CA ALA A 469 2.89 17.76 17.11
C ALA A 469 2.61 18.73 18.27
N SER A 470 1.33 19.03 18.52
CA SER A 470 0.96 19.96 19.60
C SER A 470 1.37 19.43 20.97
N SER A 471 1.17 18.14 21.26
CA SER A 471 1.54 17.55 22.55
C SER A 471 3.06 17.49 22.75
N ALA A 472 3.83 17.14 21.70
CA ALA A 472 5.28 17.13 21.74
C ALA A 472 5.87 18.53 21.92
N ALA A 473 5.32 19.54 21.24
CA ALA A 473 5.73 20.94 21.37
C ALA A 473 5.46 21.48 22.78
N ILE A 474 4.28 21.23 23.36
CA ILE A 474 3.96 21.64 24.72
C ILE A 474 4.92 20.96 25.71
N TRP A 475 5.19 19.68 25.55
CA TRP A 475 6.11 18.94 26.42
C TRP A 475 7.54 19.48 26.34
N TYR A 476 8.06 19.80 25.15
CA TYR A 476 9.41 20.30 24.93
C TYR A 476 9.67 21.58 25.71
N PHE A 477 8.76 22.56 25.65
CA PHE A 477 8.94 23.86 26.29
C PHE A 477 8.51 23.92 27.76
N ASN A 478 7.76 22.93 28.25
CA ASN A 478 7.27 22.88 29.63
C ASN A 478 8.01 21.85 30.51
N HIS A 479 9.12 21.28 30.05
CA HIS A 479 9.76 20.16 30.74
C HIS A 479 10.29 20.51 32.16
N GLU A 480 10.60 21.79 32.45
CA GLU A 480 11.01 22.26 33.76
C GLU A 480 9.87 22.47 34.75
N LYS A 481 8.65 22.71 34.23
CA LYS A 481 7.46 22.83 35.05
C LYS A 481 6.83 21.45 35.17
N LYS A 482 6.83 20.87 36.38
CA LYS A 482 6.08 19.62 36.67
C LYS A 482 4.64 19.81 36.23
N THR A 483 4.30 19.38 35.02
CA THR A 483 3.11 19.82 34.33
C THR A 483 2.02 18.78 34.33
N GLU A 484 0.89 19.27 34.71
CA GLU A 484 -0.43 19.16 34.09
C GLU A 484 -0.62 17.89 33.25
N GLY A 485 -1.34 16.90 33.86
CA GLY A 485 -1.65 15.60 33.27
C GLY A 485 -2.58 15.61 32.04
N HIS A 486 -2.73 16.75 31.31
CA HIS A 486 -3.73 16.90 30.25
C HIS A 486 -3.17 17.43 28.92
N LEU A 487 -1.88 17.14 28.62
CA LEU A 487 -1.24 17.56 27.37
C LEU A 487 -2.05 17.19 26.10
N ILE A 488 -2.59 15.98 26.10
CA ILE A 488 -3.33 15.43 24.97
C ILE A 488 -4.67 16.15 24.82
N LEU A 489 -5.46 16.27 25.89
CA LEU A 489 -6.75 16.97 25.87
C LEU A 489 -6.60 18.42 25.43
N ARG A 490 -5.54 19.09 25.90
CA ARG A 490 -5.22 20.45 25.48
C ARG A 490 -4.89 20.51 23.99
N SER A 491 -4.17 19.52 23.45
CA SER A 491 -3.87 19.43 22.01
C SER A 491 -5.11 19.20 21.17
N PHE A 492 -6.05 18.36 21.63
CA PHE A 492 -7.38 18.20 21.02
C PHE A 492 -8.17 19.51 21.04
N GLY A 493 -8.22 20.18 22.20
CA GLY A 493 -8.89 21.47 22.33
C GLY A 493 -8.34 22.52 21.38
N ARG A 494 -7.01 22.59 21.20
CA ARG A 494 -6.35 23.46 20.21
C ARG A 494 -6.76 23.15 18.78
N ALA A 495 -6.79 21.86 18.44
CA ALA A 495 -7.19 21.40 17.09
C ALA A 495 -8.62 21.80 16.77
N PHE A 496 -9.57 21.48 17.65
CA PHE A 496 -10.99 21.76 17.43
C PHE A 496 -11.32 23.26 17.47
N ARG A 497 -10.79 23.96 18.47
CA ARG A 497 -11.22 25.36 18.71
C ARG A 497 -10.55 26.36 17.76
N TYR A 498 -9.27 26.18 17.44
CA TYR A 498 -8.48 27.21 16.75
C TYR A 498 -8.02 26.81 15.36
N HIS A 499 -7.78 25.53 15.10
CA HIS A 499 -7.07 25.09 13.90
C HIS A 499 -7.82 24.05 13.06
N PHE A 500 -9.11 23.86 13.31
CA PHE A 500 -9.95 22.93 12.54
C PHE A 500 -9.92 23.25 11.04
N GLY A 501 -10.08 24.54 10.68
CA GLY A 501 -10.03 25.01 9.29
C GLY A 501 -8.67 24.79 8.63
N SER A 502 -7.57 25.04 9.35
CA SER A 502 -6.22 24.82 8.82
C SER A 502 -5.93 23.33 8.57
N ILE A 503 -6.40 22.46 9.47
CA ILE A 503 -6.29 20.99 9.31
C ILE A 503 -7.11 20.52 8.11
N ALA A 504 -8.36 21.01 7.97
CA ALA A 504 -9.25 20.70 6.86
C ALA A 504 -8.68 21.15 5.52
N PHE A 505 -8.02 22.31 5.47
CA PHE A 505 -7.40 22.83 4.25
C PHE A 505 -6.25 21.92 3.77
N GLY A 506 -5.32 21.55 4.66
CA GLY A 506 -4.23 20.66 4.28
C GLY A 506 -4.73 19.27 3.86
N ALA A 507 -5.78 18.75 4.53
CA ALA A 507 -6.44 17.51 4.16
C ALA A 507 -7.08 17.59 2.76
N LEU A 508 -7.70 18.73 2.43
CA LEU A 508 -8.32 18.96 1.11
C LEU A 508 -7.29 18.86 -0.02
N ILE A 509 -6.10 19.45 0.17
CA ILE A 509 -5.01 19.38 -0.82
C ILE A 509 -4.64 17.93 -1.12
N ILE A 510 -4.44 17.11 -0.09
CA ILE A 510 -4.11 15.67 -0.25
C ILE A 510 -5.26 14.92 -0.90
N ALA A 511 -6.49 15.17 -0.48
CA ALA A 511 -7.67 14.53 -1.05
C ALA A 511 -7.82 14.77 -2.56
N ILE A 512 -7.60 16.01 -3.00
CA ILE A 512 -7.63 16.36 -4.43
C ILE A 512 -6.57 15.59 -5.22
N VAL A 513 -5.34 15.52 -4.71
CA VAL A 513 -4.25 14.81 -5.39
C VAL A 513 -4.54 13.30 -5.47
N ARG A 514 -5.00 12.68 -4.37
CA ARG A 514 -5.36 11.25 -4.35
C ARG A 514 -6.54 10.95 -5.29
N PHE A 515 -7.50 11.86 -5.37
CA PHE A 515 -8.63 11.74 -6.29
C PHE A 515 -8.19 11.81 -7.76
N ILE A 516 -7.29 12.74 -8.11
CA ILE A 516 -6.69 12.83 -9.45
C ILE A 516 -5.91 11.55 -9.78
N MET A 517 -5.12 11.03 -8.83
CA MET A 517 -4.35 9.79 -9.02
C MET A 517 -5.27 8.59 -9.26
N PHE A 518 -6.38 8.49 -8.54
CA PHE A 518 -7.37 7.44 -8.77
C PHE A 518 -7.93 7.46 -10.20
N PHE A 519 -8.29 8.63 -10.73
CA PHE A 519 -8.74 8.77 -12.11
C PHE A 519 -7.66 8.41 -13.11
N PHE A 520 -6.43 8.87 -12.86
CA PHE A 520 -5.30 8.58 -13.73
C PHE A 520 -5.03 7.07 -13.79
N GLU A 521 -5.10 6.36 -12.66
CA GLU A 521 -4.92 4.92 -12.63
C GLU A 521 -6.03 4.17 -13.40
N LYS A 522 -7.28 4.61 -13.27
CA LYS A 522 -8.40 4.06 -14.06
C LYS A 522 -8.22 4.34 -15.55
N PHE A 523 -7.81 5.55 -15.91
CA PHE A 523 -7.51 5.93 -17.29
C PHE A 523 -6.39 5.07 -17.87
N LYS A 524 -5.28 4.90 -17.13
CA LYS A 524 -4.15 4.07 -17.52
C LYS A 524 -4.58 2.62 -17.81
N LYS A 525 -5.31 1.99 -16.90
CA LYS A 525 -5.85 0.62 -17.08
C LYS A 525 -6.75 0.51 -18.31
N LYS A 526 -7.66 1.47 -18.52
CA LYS A 526 -8.55 1.48 -19.70
C LYS A 526 -7.77 1.61 -21.00
N MET A 527 -6.76 2.46 -21.02
CA MET A 527 -5.90 2.65 -22.21
C MET A 527 -5.04 1.41 -22.50
N GLU A 528 -4.48 0.76 -21.46
CA GLU A 528 -3.74 -0.49 -21.62
C GLU A 528 -4.61 -1.61 -22.19
N GLN A 529 -5.87 -1.71 -21.76
CA GLN A 529 -6.85 -2.66 -22.31
C GLN A 529 -7.24 -2.36 -23.76
N SER A 530 -7.45 -1.07 -24.09
CA SER A 530 -7.88 -0.65 -25.44
C SER A 530 -6.80 -0.81 -26.50
N MET A 531 -5.54 -0.56 -26.15
CA MET A 531 -4.44 -0.56 -27.13
C MET A 531 -3.70 -1.90 -27.26
N GLY A 532 -3.96 -2.86 -26.36
CA GLY A 532 -3.39 -4.20 -26.38
C GLY A 532 -1.84 -4.21 -26.48
N LYS A 533 -1.28 -5.30 -27.06
CA LYS A 533 0.19 -5.45 -27.26
C LYS A 533 0.80 -4.45 -28.26
N LYS A 534 -0.02 -3.71 -29.01
CA LYS A 534 0.42 -2.73 -30.03
C LYS A 534 0.76 -1.34 -29.47
N ALA A 535 0.49 -1.07 -28.18
CA ALA A 535 0.92 0.17 -27.57
C ALA A 535 2.43 0.30 -27.60
N GLY A 536 2.96 1.26 -28.35
CA GLY A 536 4.39 1.48 -28.51
C GLY A 536 5.08 1.67 -27.15
N LYS A 537 6.34 1.21 -27.02
CA LYS A 537 7.16 1.34 -25.79
C LYS A 537 7.19 2.80 -25.28
N CYS A 538 7.17 3.78 -26.15
CA CYS A 538 7.17 5.20 -25.86
C CYS A 538 5.92 5.64 -25.05
N TYR A 539 4.73 5.16 -25.42
CA TYR A 539 3.50 5.49 -24.72
C TYR A 539 3.46 4.95 -23.28
N ARG A 540 3.91 3.70 -23.08
CA ARG A 540 4.02 3.13 -21.72
C ARG A 540 5.01 3.92 -20.86
N CYS A 541 6.11 4.38 -21.45
CA CYS A 541 7.08 5.22 -20.76
C CYS A 541 6.46 6.54 -20.30
N ILE A 542 5.68 7.22 -21.16
CA ILE A 542 4.97 8.46 -20.81
C ILE A 542 4.01 8.23 -19.65
N LEU A 543 3.17 7.20 -19.71
CA LEU A 543 2.23 6.87 -18.61
C LEU A 543 2.96 6.56 -17.31
N CYS A 544 4.10 5.84 -17.38
CA CYS A 544 4.92 5.56 -16.22
C CYS A 544 5.54 6.84 -15.63
N CYS A 545 6.01 7.76 -16.48
CA CYS A 545 6.55 9.04 -16.05
C CYS A 545 5.48 9.90 -15.34
N VAL A 546 4.27 9.99 -15.91
CA VAL A 546 3.16 10.74 -15.29
C VAL A 546 2.76 10.13 -13.95
N ASP A 547 2.66 8.79 -13.84
CA ASP A 547 2.39 8.09 -12.59
C ASP A 547 3.46 8.37 -11.52
N CYS A 548 4.73 8.32 -11.93
CA CYS A 548 5.86 8.67 -11.06
C CYS A 548 5.79 10.14 -10.59
N CYS A 549 5.50 11.07 -11.49
CA CYS A 549 5.36 12.50 -11.15
C CYS A 549 4.20 12.75 -10.17
N LEU A 550 3.03 12.14 -10.39
CA LEU A 550 1.89 12.29 -9.48
C LEU A 550 2.19 11.74 -8.09
N LYS A 551 2.83 10.56 -7.99
CA LYS A 551 3.28 9.99 -6.72
C LYS A 551 4.35 10.84 -6.03
N CYS A 552 5.24 11.47 -6.79
CA CYS A 552 6.20 12.43 -6.25
C CYS A 552 5.50 13.67 -5.68
N ILE A 553 4.52 14.22 -6.41
CA ILE A 553 3.73 15.38 -5.95
C ILE A 553 2.98 15.05 -4.66
N GLU A 554 2.32 13.89 -4.58
CA GLU A 554 1.64 13.45 -3.36
C GLU A 554 2.60 13.42 -2.16
N LYS A 555 3.75 12.75 -2.29
CA LYS A 555 4.74 12.65 -1.23
C LYS A 555 5.31 14.00 -0.79
N VAL A 556 5.56 14.90 -1.74
CA VAL A 556 6.04 16.27 -1.46
C VAL A 556 4.98 17.06 -0.69
N LEU A 557 3.72 16.97 -1.11
CA LEU A 557 2.62 17.67 -0.43
C LEU A 557 2.34 17.08 0.96
N GLU A 558 2.38 15.75 1.13
CA GLU A 558 2.29 15.11 2.45
C GLU A 558 3.41 15.60 3.38
N TYR A 559 4.63 15.72 2.85
CA TYR A 559 5.78 16.21 3.60
C TYR A 559 5.61 17.67 4.01
N ILE A 560 5.18 18.54 3.09
CA ILE A 560 4.90 19.97 3.37
C ILE A 560 3.78 20.10 4.40
N ASN A 561 2.67 19.38 4.24
CA ASN A 561 1.54 19.40 5.16
C ASN A 561 1.95 18.99 6.57
N LYS A 562 2.72 17.91 6.70
CA LYS A 562 3.25 17.45 7.99
C LYS A 562 4.00 18.56 8.72
N HIS A 563 4.88 19.28 8.03
CA HIS A 563 5.65 20.35 8.61
C HIS A 563 4.82 21.61 8.87
N ALA A 564 3.81 21.88 8.03
CA ALA A 564 2.83 22.93 8.27
C ALA A 564 2.07 22.68 9.59
N TYR A 565 1.59 21.45 9.84
CA TYR A 565 0.90 21.11 11.09
C TYR A 565 1.79 21.26 12.31
N ILE A 566 3.08 20.94 12.21
CA ILE A 566 4.05 21.21 13.28
C ILE A 566 4.14 22.70 13.55
N MET A 567 4.31 23.52 12.52
CA MET A 567 4.40 24.98 12.67
C MET A 567 3.12 25.60 13.21
N ILE A 568 1.95 25.16 12.75
CA ILE A 568 0.64 25.59 13.28
C ILE A 568 0.55 25.25 14.78
N SER A 569 1.00 24.07 15.18
CA SER A 569 0.96 23.64 16.57
C SER A 569 1.81 24.53 17.48
N ILE A 570 2.92 25.07 16.98
CA ILE A 570 3.82 25.94 17.73
C ILE A 570 3.37 27.40 17.68
N LYS A 571 3.16 27.95 16.48
CA LYS A 571 2.88 29.39 16.26
C LYS A 571 1.40 29.78 16.24
N GLY A 572 0.51 28.87 15.88
CA GLY A 572 -0.90 29.18 15.75
C GLY A 572 -1.29 30.02 14.51
N ASP A 573 -0.43 30.06 13.49
CA ASP A 573 -0.67 30.80 12.24
C ASP A 573 -1.60 30.04 11.27
N SER A 574 -1.98 30.69 10.15
CA SER A 574 -2.75 30.07 9.07
C SER A 574 -1.91 29.00 8.37
N PHE A 575 -2.56 28.05 7.71
CA PHE A 575 -1.90 26.93 7.04
C PHE A 575 -0.83 27.37 6.04
N CYS A 576 -1.15 28.30 5.14
CA CYS A 576 -0.21 28.75 4.11
C CYS A 576 1.04 29.43 4.70
N THR A 577 0.86 30.28 5.73
CA THR A 577 1.99 30.92 6.43
C THR A 577 2.85 29.88 7.13
N ALA A 578 2.24 28.95 7.85
CA ALA A 578 2.94 27.90 8.56
C ALA A 578 3.68 26.94 7.61
N ALA A 579 3.07 26.59 6.48
CA ALA A 579 3.71 25.78 5.45
C ALA A 579 4.96 26.45 4.87
N TRP A 580 4.86 27.76 4.59
CA TRP A 580 5.98 28.55 4.09
C TRP A 580 7.13 28.65 5.10
N GLU A 581 6.82 29.02 6.33
CA GLU A 581 7.82 29.17 7.39
C GLU A 581 8.46 27.82 7.75
N GLY A 582 7.66 26.74 7.80
CA GLY A 582 8.17 25.38 8.02
C GLY A 582 9.12 24.95 6.91
N PHE A 583 8.75 25.22 5.65
CA PHE A 583 9.62 24.93 4.51
C PHE A 583 10.91 25.79 4.54
N ALA A 584 10.81 27.09 4.87
CA ALA A 584 11.97 27.98 4.99
C ALA A 584 12.95 27.50 6.07
N LEU A 585 12.43 27.12 7.25
CA LEU A 585 13.24 26.59 8.35
C LEU A 585 13.94 25.28 7.96
N MET A 586 13.25 24.42 7.24
CA MET A 586 13.79 23.15 6.74
C MET A 586 14.91 23.40 5.73
N VAL A 587 14.71 24.28 4.74
CA VAL A 587 15.74 24.60 3.73
C VAL A 587 16.97 25.24 4.39
N LYS A 588 16.77 26.14 5.36
CA LYS A 588 17.86 26.75 6.15
C LYS A 588 18.70 25.68 6.88
N ASN A 589 18.06 24.59 7.34
CA ASN A 589 18.69 23.52 8.13
C ASN A 589 18.66 22.16 7.42
N LEU A 590 18.73 22.13 6.09
CA LEU A 590 18.52 20.93 5.26
C LEU A 590 19.35 19.72 5.73
N GLY A 591 20.62 19.92 6.09
CA GLY A 591 21.48 18.83 6.53
C GLY A 591 21.05 18.20 7.86
N ARG A 592 20.52 18.98 8.81
CA ARG A 592 20.01 18.47 10.10
C ARG A 592 18.70 17.69 9.86
N PHE A 593 17.79 18.22 9.04
CA PHE A 593 16.56 17.54 8.66
C PHE A 593 16.81 16.24 7.92
N SER A 594 17.71 16.24 6.94
CA SER A 594 18.00 15.04 6.12
C SER A 594 18.54 13.90 6.99
N VAL A 595 19.48 14.17 7.88
CA VAL A 595 20.07 13.15 8.76
C VAL A 595 19.02 12.63 9.75
N LEU A 596 18.24 13.51 10.40
CA LEU A 596 17.20 13.08 11.33
C LEU A 596 16.13 12.26 10.63
N THR A 597 15.66 12.69 9.46
CA THR A 597 14.65 11.96 8.68
C THR A 597 15.15 10.58 8.27
N LEU A 598 16.43 10.48 7.84
CA LEU A 598 17.04 9.20 7.47
C LEU A 598 17.10 8.25 8.68
N LEU A 599 17.67 8.71 9.79
CA LEU A 599 17.81 7.92 11.01
C LEU A 599 16.42 7.59 11.63
N GLY A 600 15.50 8.55 11.63
CA GLY A 600 14.13 8.34 12.11
C GLY A 600 13.40 7.25 11.32
N LYS A 601 13.53 7.23 9.98
CA LYS A 601 12.97 6.16 9.14
C LYS A 601 13.63 4.81 9.40
N LEU A 602 14.96 4.77 9.57
CA LEU A 602 15.69 3.55 9.91
C LEU A 602 15.20 2.97 11.25
N PHE A 603 15.11 3.78 12.28
CA PHE A 603 14.60 3.33 13.58
C PHE A 603 13.14 2.91 13.53
N SER A 604 12.32 3.64 12.79
CA SER A 604 10.91 3.25 12.59
C SER A 604 10.79 1.90 11.90
N SER A 605 11.59 1.65 10.87
CA SER A 605 11.59 0.35 10.15
C SER A 605 12.08 -0.78 11.06
N ILE A 606 13.21 -0.58 11.77
CA ILE A 606 13.77 -1.58 12.68
C ILE A 606 12.79 -1.88 13.81
N GLY A 607 12.17 -0.87 14.39
CA GLY A 607 11.18 -1.04 15.45
C GLY A 607 9.94 -1.79 14.98
N THR A 608 9.43 -1.44 13.82
CA THR A 608 8.29 -2.15 13.24
C THR A 608 8.62 -3.62 12.98
N ILE A 609 9.77 -3.91 12.35
CA ILE A 609 10.22 -5.28 12.08
C ILE A 609 10.41 -6.05 13.39
N PHE A 610 11.06 -5.45 14.38
CA PHE A 610 11.28 -6.08 15.68
C PHE A 610 9.95 -6.46 16.35
N ILE A 611 9.00 -5.54 16.44
CA ILE A 611 7.70 -5.78 17.06
C ILE A 611 6.94 -6.86 16.29
N THR A 612 6.95 -6.81 14.96
CA THR A 612 6.26 -7.76 14.07
C THR A 612 6.80 -9.17 14.25
N VAL A 613 8.12 -9.33 14.13
CA VAL A 613 8.77 -10.66 14.20
C VAL A 613 8.68 -11.23 15.61
N ALA A 614 8.97 -10.42 16.63
CA ALA A 614 8.89 -10.87 18.02
C ALA A 614 7.46 -11.26 18.42
N SER A 615 6.43 -10.53 17.93
CA SER A 615 5.03 -10.89 18.16
C SER A 615 4.67 -12.25 17.54
N GLY A 616 5.15 -12.51 16.31
CA GLY A 616 4.95 -13.80 15.65
C GLY A 616 5.65 -14.96 16.38
N ILE A 617 6.90 -14.75 16.79
CA ILE A 617 7.68 -15.77 17.52
C ILE A 617 7.00 -16.09 18.87
N ILE A 618 6.61 -15.08 19.65
CA ILE A 618 5.91 -15.29 20.93
C ILE A 618 4.59 -16.03 20.67
N GLY A 619 3.84 -15.62 19.65
CA GLY A 619 2.58 -16.25 19.28
C GLY A 619 2.74 -17.72 18.91
N TYR A 620 3.76 -18.06 18.13
CA TYR A 620 4.09 -19.44 17.77
C TYR A 620 4.42 -20.28 19.02
N PHE A 621 5.31 -19.79 19.89
CA PHE A 621 5.65 -20.46 21.14
C PHE A 621 4.46 -20.63 22.09
N VAL A 622 3.56 -19.64 22.15
CA VAL A 622 2.36 -19.75 22.97
C VAL A 622 1.44 -20.85 22.44
N ILE A 623 1.23 -20.93 21.12
CA ILE A 623 0.39 -21.97 20.53
C ILE A 623 1.01 -23.35 20.79
N GLU A 624 2.31 -23.53 20.56
CA GLU A 624 2.99 -24.82 20.66
C GLU A 624 3.07 -25.35 22.11
N ASN A 625 3.19 -24.47 23.11
CA ASN A 625 3.34 -24.89 24.51
C ASN A 625 2.00 -24.99 25.27
N TYR A 626 0.91 -24.47 24.75
CA TYR A 626 -0.42 -24.61 25.36
C TYR A 626 -1.13 -25.85 24.79
N GLY A 627 -0.90 -27.02 25.42
CA GLY A 627 -1.44 -28.33 25.01
C GLY A 627 -2.97 -28.35 24.81
N PHE A 628 -3.72 -27.50 25.50
CA PHE A 628 -5.17 -27.34 25.30
C PHE A 628 -5.55 -26.76 23.92
N ILE A 629 -4.60 -26.11 23.23
CA ILE A 629 -4.84 -25.46 21.92
C ILE A 629 -4.29 -26.37 20.81
N VAL A 630 -3.23 -27.12 21.06
CA VAL A 630 -2.54 -27.95 20.05
C VAL A 630 -3.43 -29.07 19.52
N ASP A 631 -4.27 -29.67 20.38
CA ASP A 631 -5.14 -30.80 20.01
C ASP A 631 -6.34 -30.39 19.14
N ASP A 632 -6.69 -29.08 19.10
CA ASP A 632 -7.86 -28.57 18.41
C ASP A 632 -7.54 -27.78 17.13
N ILE A 633 -6.25 -27.69 16.71
CA ILE A 633 -5.81 -26.87 15.57
C ILE A 633 -5.22 -27.75 14.47
N ASP A 634 -5.72 -27.61 13.24
CA ASP A 634 -5.15 -28.26 12.06
C ASP A 634 -3.83 -27.62 11.61
N SER A 635 -3.69 -26.30 11.76
CA SER A 635 -2.50 -25.54 11.33
C SER A 635 -2.27 -24.27 12.13
N ALA A 636 -1.10 -24.15 12.76
CA ALA A 636 -0.67 -22.93 13.45
C ALA A 636 -0.38 -21.74 12.48
N PHE A 637 -0.31 -21.97 11.17
CA PHE A 637 0.14 -20.97 10.19
C PHE A 637 -0.75 -19.72 10.20
N LEU A 638 -2.07 -19.87 10.06
CA LEU A 638 -2.96 -18.72 9.94
C LEU A 638 -3.12 -17.95 11.26
N PRO A 639 -3.27 -18.59 12.43
CA PRO A 639 -3.23 -17.89 13.72
C PRO A 639 -1.94 -17.10 13.93
N VAL A 640 -0.76 -17.68 13.66
CA VAL A 640 0.53 -16.99 13.78
C VAL A 640 0.59 -15.82 12.79
N PHE A 641 0.13 -16.00 11.55
CA PHE A 641 0.06 -14.92 10.57
C PHE A 641 -0.82 -13.75 11.06
N CYS A 642 -1.97 -14.03 11.69
CA CYS A 642 -2.80 -12.99 12.31
C CYS A 642 -2.05 -12.24 13.43
N MET A 643 -1.29 -12.94 14.27
CA MET A 643 -0.50 -12.29 15.32
C MET A 643 0.67 -11.47 14.77
N VAL A 644 1.30 -11.91 13.69
CA VAL A 644 2.30 -11.13 12.93
C VAL A 644 1.66 -9.86 12.37
N MET A 645 0.46 -9.94 11.81
CA MET A 645 -0.26 -8.76 11.30
C MET A 645 -0.65 -7.79 12.42
N VAL A 646 -1.07 -8.28 13.59
CA VAL A 646 -1.31 -7.45 14.77
C VAL A 646 -0.02 -6.74 15.21
N GLY A 647 1.09 -7.46 15.29
CA GLY A 647 2.40 -6.89 15.60
C GLY A 647 2.84 -5.83 14.59
N LEU A 648 2.59 -6.07 13.30
CA LEU A 648 2.87 -5.10 12.22
C LEU A 648 2.06 -3.81 12.39
N ILE A 649 0.76 -3.92 12.63
CA ILE A 649 -0.13 -2.76 12.81
C ILE A 649 0.33 -1.94 14.02
N ILE A 650 0.56 -2.58 15.17
CA ILE A 650 0.99 -1.92 16.39
C ILE A 650 2.38 -1.28 16.20
N GLY A 651 3.30 -1.97 15.54
CA GLY A 651 4.61 -1.46 15.21
C GLY A 651 4.55 -0.21 14.32
N LEU A 652 3.79 -0.26 13.22
CA LEU A 652 3.61 0.88 12.30
C LEU A 652 2.99 2.09 13.03
N VAL A 653 1.95 1.86 13.81
CA VAL A 653 1.23 2.90 14.54
C VAL A 653 2.15 3.57 15.58
N THR A 654 2.86 2.80 16.39
CA THR A 654 3.77 3.31 17.42
C THR A 654 4.95 4.06 16.82
N MET A 655 5.54 3.53 15.76
CA MET A 655 6.69 4.16 15.11
C MET A 655 6.32 5.41 14.32
N ASN A 656 5.08 5.53 13.85
CA ASN A 656 4.59 6.78 13.25
C ASN A 656 4.52 7.93 14.28
N VAL A 657 4.02 7.66 15.50
CA VAL A 657 4.03 8.64 16.61
C VAL A 657 5.46 9.06 16.96
N PHE A 658 6.37 8.08 17.04
CA PHE A 658 7.78 8.33 17.32
C PHE A 658 8.41 9.24 16.26
N GLY A 659 8.20 8.94 14.97
CA GLY A 659 8.72 9.76 13.88
C GLY A 659 8.16 11.19 13.87
N MET A 660 6.84 11.34 14.12
CA MET A 660 6.21 12.66 14.21
C MET A 660 6.72 13.47 15.40
N SER A 661 6.92 12.80 16.54
CA SER A 661 7.49 13.44 17.75
C SER A 661 8.92 13.89 17.53
N ALA A 662 9.78 13.07 16.90
CA ALA A 662 11.16 13.41 16.60
C ALA A 662 11.28 14.63 15.67
N ASP A 663 10.46 14.67 14.60
CA ASP A 663 10.41 15.83 13.70
C ASP A 663 9.94 17.10 14.43
N THR A 664 8.91 16.99 15.27
CA THR A 664 8.41 18.13 16.06
C THR A 664 9.47 18.66 17.02
N LEU A 665 10.19 17.78 17.71
CA LEU A 665 11.25 18.15 18.63
C LEU A 665 12.42 18.84 17.92
N LEU A 666 12.75 18.41 16.69
CA LEU A 666 13.73 19.13 15.86
C LEU A 666 13.27 20.56 15.54
N PHE A 667 12.00 20.73 15.15
CA PHE A 667 11.44 22.06 14.88
C PHE A 667 11.50 22.94 16.14
N CYS A 668 11.09 22.41 17.29
CA CYS A 668 11.15 23.13 18.56
C CYS A 668 12.58 23.54 18.90
N PHE A 669 13.55 22.63 18.71
CA PHE A 669 14.98 22.90 18.93
C PHE A 669 15.52 24.00 18.02
N LEU A 670 15.20 23.96 16.71
CA LEU A 670 15.68 24.96 15.74
C LEU A 670 15.04 26.32 15.95
N ILE A 671 13.76 26.38 16.33
CA ILE A 671 13.09 27.62 16.69
C ILE A 671 13.69 28.23 17.94
N ASP A 672 13.92 27.40 18.95
CA ASP A 672 14.54 27.83 20.22
C ASP A 672 15.96 28.36 20.01
N GLU A 673 16.78 27.68 19.19
CA GLU A 673 18.11 28.11 18.78
C GLU A 673 18.11 29.48 18.06
N ASP A 674 17.21 29.66 17.09
CA ASP A 674 17.12 30.90 16.30
C ASP A 674 16.66 32.09 17.14
N ILE A 675 15.72 31.89 18.07
CA ILE A 675 15.11 32.96 18.87
C ILE A 675 15.96 33.31 20.08
N ASN A 676 16.46 32.34 20.78
CA ASN A 676 17.20 32.53 22.03
C ASN A 676 18.74 32.68 21.83
N LYS A 677 19.19 32.89 20.58
CA LYS A 677 20.57 33.20 20.18
C LYS A 677 21.64 32.38 20.91
N GLY A 678 21.47 31.07 20.94
CA GLY A 678 22.45 30.14 21.48
C GLY A 678 22.33 29.87 22.98
N GLN A 679 21.30 30.39 23.64
CA GLN A 679 20.91 30.00 25.00
C GLN A 679 19.53 29.34 24.96
N PRO A 680 19.42 28.02 24.59
CA PRO A 680 18.13 27.37 24.55
C PRO A 680 17.55 27.30 25.95
N LYS A 681 16.31 27.70 26.10
CA LYS A 681 15.56 27.58 27.35
C LYS A 681 15.10 26.15 27.63
N ALA A 682 15.14 25.31 26.60
CA ALA A 682 14.68 23.94 26.67
C ALA A 682 15.83 22.95 26.84
N MET A 683 15.59 21.78 27.25
CA MET A 683 16.40 20.55 27.37
C MET A 683 17.93 20.74 27.53
N PRO A 684 18.48 20.60 28.74
CA PRO A 684 19.92 20.69 28.98
C PRO A 684 20.76 19.73 28.12
N GLU A 685 20.17 18.57 27.75
CA GLU A 685 20.82 17.56 26.93
C GLU A 685 21.17 18.05 25.52
N LEU A 686 20.42 19.07 24.99
CA LEU A 686 20.64 19.65 23.66
C LEU A 686 21.58 20.86 23.68
N GLN A 687 21.81 21.49 24.84
CA GLN A 687 22.64 22.69 24.97
C GLN A 687 24.08 22.48 24.45
N LYS A 688 24.64 21.28 24.66
CA LYS A 688 26.00 20.93 24.19
C LYS A 688 26.15 20.94 22.65
N PHE A 689 25.05 20.83 21.89
CA PHE A 689 25.12 20.85 20.43
C PHE A 689 25.06 22.24 19.82
N MET A 690 24.75 23.26 20.61
CA MET A 690 24.66 24.65 20.17
C MET A 690 26.00 25.40 20.25
N SER A 691 26.88 24.99 21.13
CA SER A 691 28.17 25.62 21.33
C SER A 691 29.24 25.20 20.31
N ASN A 692 29.05 24.13 19.56
CA ASN A 692 30.05 23.52 18.67
C ASN A 692 29.93 23.88 17.18
N GLU A 693 28.98 24.74 16.77
CA GLU A 693 28.83 25.17 15.36
C GLU A 693 29.31 26.63 15.11
N ARG A 694 30.21 27.20 15.93
CA ARG A 694 30.89 28.46 15.61
C ARG A 694 32.21 28.20 14.95
#